data_0b1b180f5074bc89649c64d6c2d4625c
#
_entry.id   0b1b180f5074bc89649c64d6c2d4625c
#
_cell.length_a   1.000
_cell.length_b   1.000
_cell.length_c   1.000
_cell.angle_alpha   90.00
_cell.angle_beta   90.00
_cell.angle_gamma   90.00
#
_symmetry.space_group_name_H-M   'P 1'
#
loop_
_entity.id
_entity.type
_entity.pdbx_description
1 polymer ?
#
loop_
_entity_poly.entity_id
_entity_poly.type
_entity_poly.pdbx_seq_one_letter_code
_entity_poly.pdbx_strand_id
1 'polypeptide(L)'
;MQMKNLVIVESPSKSKTIGKYLGPDYTVVSSKGHIRDLAIKGKDGLGVDIDNGFTPVYEISKDKKDVVKELKDDASKAQNVYLATDPDREGEAISWHLAQVLDLPEDATDRVTFHEITKNAVKQAFSQPRQIDMDLVHSQETRRILDRIIGFKLSKLLKNKIMSKSAGRVQSVALKLIVEREKEIKAFKPQEYWTLDAIFRKDGTEFTAALSKINAEKAQLHNAEEAEKAFQACQGEFEITSIKTSVRSRRQPLPFITSTLQQEASTKLGFAAKRTMSIAQRLYEGIDIGSGQEGLITYMRTDSTRLSDLYINAGRKKIEQEFGKEYLGSYHAHNDANAQDAHEAIRPTNIENTPEKIKPYLTSEQYKLYHMIYARALASLMAPARFDAMTVVLSQNGHDFTASGSKLAFDGFLKVYKDYDASKDVLLPVLEQGEKMPAASLQKNQHFTEPPARYTEAKLIKAMEEEGIGRPSTYAMIIDTIQARGYVTLERTSPKSRTRVFFPTDQGILTTEKLDEYFASIINVKYTAQMETKLDEIADGEARELDTLTAFWQKFEPLLDAAYEGMEKIQPEKTGEKCPVCGGDLVYRVGRYGKFISCSNFPTCRYTRQIETDKEKPEPIGRTCPDCGGQLVKRKNRYGSYFIGCANYPKCHYMENMQGERVYSKAEKAAMKQGDGKEEDSTKPAKKTTVRKTSRKTTAKKTSAKKTAVRKTAARKTAARKITARKTSSRTKKTGEEA
;
A
#
# COMPACT_ATOMS: atom_id res chain seq x y z
N MET A 1 18.53 -37.91 -21.76
CA MET A 1 18.00 -38.33 -20.43
C MET A 1 16.55 -37.88 -20.36
N GLN A 2 15.64 -38.75 -20.03
CA GLN A 2 14.24 -38.42 -19.85
C GLN A 2 14.12 -37.59 -18.53
N MET A 3 13.45 -36.47 -18.59
CA MET A 3 13.21 -35.61 -17.41
C MET A 3 12.23 -36.32 -16.48
N LYS A 4 12.56 -36.50 -15.20
CA LYS A 4 11.72 -37.27 -14.28
C LYS A 4 10.52 -36.44 -13.82
N ASN A 5 10.78 -35.24 -13.29
CA ASN A 5 9.75 -34.35 -12.78
C ASN A 5 9.99 -32.93 -13.29
N LEU A 6 8.97 -32.32 -13.88
CA LEU A 6 8.92 -30.90 -14.24
C LEU A 6 8.09 -30.16 -13.20
N VAL A 7 8.59 -29.07 -12.69
CA VAL A 7 7.86 -28.19 -11.77
C VAL A 7 7.73 -26.82 -12.40
N ILE A 8 6.50 -26.32 -12.54
CA ILE A 8 6.23 -25.00 -13.11
C ILE A 8 5.77 -24.07 -12.00
N VAL A 9 6.51 -22.97 -11.82
CA VAL A 9 6.19 -21.87 -10.88
C VAL A 9 5.95 -20.57 -11.64
N GLU A 10 5.39 -19.54 -11.00
CA GLU A 10 5.08 -18.30 -11.69
C GLU A 10 6.28 -17.33 -11.82
N SER A 11 7.36 -17.49 -11.02
CA SER A 11 8.49 -16.54 -11.06
C SER A 11 9.86 -17.22 -11.18
N PRO A 12 10.83 -16.58 -11.90
CA PRO A 12 12.19 -17.11 -12.01
C PRO A 12 12.95 -17.15 -10.66
N SER A 13 12.57 -16.31 -9.69
CA SER A 13 13.16 -16.33 -8.34
C SER A 13 12.75 -17.60 -7.61
N LYS A 14 11.46 -17.95 -7.63
CA LYS A 14 10.96 -19.19 -7.04
C LYS A 14 11.61 -20.42 -7.67
N SER A 15 11.77 -20.45 -9.00
CA SER A 15 12.38 -21.61 -9.65
C SER A 15 13.79 -21.90 -9.13
N LYS A 16 14.59 -20.86 -8.88
CA LYS A 16 15.93 -21.00 -8.30
C LYS A 16 15.92 -21.52 -6.87
N THR A 17 14.99 -21.02 -6.03
CA THR A 17 14.90 -21.39 -4.62
C THR A 17 14.39 -22.83 -4.48
N ILE A 18 13.27 -23.14 -5.12
CA ILE A 18 12.61 -24.46 -5.05
C ILE A 18 13.48 -25.56 -5.66
N GLY A 19 14.13 -25.26 -6.83
CA GLY A 19 15.01 -26.23 -7.50
C GLY A 19 16.18 -26.70 -6.61
N LYS A 20 16.71 -25.81 -5.75
CA LYS A 20 17.75 -26.21 -4.78
C LYS A 20 17.24 -27.17 -3.68
N TYR A 21 15.95 -27.04 -3.32
CA TYR A 21 15.35 -27.86 -2.26
C TYR A 21 14.93 -29.27 -2.72
N LEU A 22 14.46 -29.35 -3.97
CA LEU A 22 13.94 -30.61 -4.53
C LEU A 22 15.05 -31.53 -5.06
N GLY A 23 16.21 -30.98 -5.48
CA GLY A 23 17.34 -31.76 -5.94
C GLY A 23 17.28 -32.16 -7.43
N PRO A 24 18.18 -33.05 -7.89
CA PRO A 24 18.44 -33.31 -9.32
C PRO A 24 17.32 -34.03 -10.08
N ASP A 25 16.41 -34.70 -9.37
CA ASP A 25 15.27 -35.42 -10.00
C ASP A 25 14.18 -34.44 -10.50
N TYR A 26 14.30 -33.15 -10.17
CA TYR A 26 13.32 -32.11 -10.49
C TYR A 26 13.94 -31.02 -11.34
N THR A 27 13.28 -30.70 -12.44
CA THR A 27 13.56 -29.51 -13.25
C THR A 27 12.52 -28.45 -12.93
N VAL A 28 12.94 -27.31 -12.38
CA VAL A 28 12.01 -26.23 -11.97
C VAL A 28 12.13 -25.08 -12.96
N VAL A 29 11.04 -24.77 -13.63
CA VAL A 29 10.92 -23.70 -14.64
C VAL A 29 9.89 -22.66 -14.23
N SER A 30 9.80 -21.53 -14.96
CA SER A 30 8.86 -20.45 -14.64
C SER A 30 8.00 -20.07 -15.84
N SER A 31 6.68 -19.94 -15.61
CA SER A 31 5.73 -19.36 -16.57
C SER A 31 5.87 -17.83 -16.73
N LYS A 32 6.64 -17.19 -15.81
CA LYS A 32 6.79 -15.74 -15.72
C LYS A 32 5.44 -15.00 -15.56
N GLY A 33 4.53 -15.55 -14.78
CA GLY A 33 3.16 -15.08 -14.52
C GLY A 33 2.13 -15.71 -15.43
N HIS A 34 0.97 -15.05 -15.62
CA HIS A 34 -0.09 -15.53 -16.52
C HIS A 34 0.41 -15.73 -17.95
N ILE A 35 0.04 -16.84 -18.57
CA ILE A 35 0.44 -17.19 -19.94
C ILE A 35 -0.64 -16.86 -20.97
N ARG A 36 -1.92 -16.79 -20.56
CA ARG A 36 -3.06 -16.40 -21.39
C ARG A 36 -3.99 -15.44 -20.67
N ASP A 37 -4.79 -14.70 -21.41
CA ASP A 37 -5.81 -13.76 -20.91
C ASP A 37 -7.00 -13.78 -21.86
N LEU A 38 -8.14 -13.19 -21.45
CA LEU A 38 -9.32 -12.99 -22.29
C LEU A 38 -8.93 -12.30 -23.59
N ALA A 39 -9.32 -12.87 -24.71
CA ALA A 39 -9.04 -12.36 -26.05
C ALA A 39 -9.62 -10.96 -26.26
N ILE A 40 -8.93 -10.13 -27.07
CA ILE A 40 -9.50 -8.85 -27.53
C ILE A 40 -10.21 -9.10 -28.85
N LYS A 41 -11.26 -9.91 -28.81
CA LYS A 41 -12.08 -10.35 -29.95
C LYS A 41 -13.56 -10.36 -29.60
N GLY A 42 -14.43 -10.61 -30.59
CA GLY A 42 -15.88 -10.65 -30.40
C GLY A 42 -16.53 -9.28 -30.26
N LYS A 43 -17.77 -9.23 -29.80
CA LYS A 43 -18.56 -8.02 -29.60
C LYS A 43 -17.84 -7.09 -28.63
N ASP A 44 -17.60 -5.84 -29.04
CA ASP A 44 -16.84 -4.83 -28.29
C ASP A 44 -15.39 -5.22 -27.89
N GLY A 45 -14.84 -6.32 -28.39
CA GLY A 45 -13.52 -6.81 -28.04
C GLY A 45 -13.43 -7.40 -26.63
N LEU A 46 -14.54 -7.86 -26.07
CA LEU A 46 -14.61 -8.35 -24.68
C LEU A 46 -13.88 -9.67 -24.48
N GLY A 47 -13.88 -10.55 -25.51
CA GLY A 47 -13.40 -11.94 -25.34
C GLY A 47 -14.29 -12.75 -24.40
N VAL A 48 -15.54 -12.35 -24.25
CA VAL A 48 -16.59 -13.01 -23.46
C VAL A 48 -17.86 -13.00 -24.27
N ASP A 49 -18.50 -14.15 -24.42
CA ASP A 49 -19.80 -14.28 -25.06
C ASP A 49 -20.92 -14.19 -24.03
N ILE A 50 -21.46 -12.97 -23.86
CA ILE A 50 -22.48 -12.67 -22.85
C ILE A 50 -23.78 -13.41 -23.17
N ASP A 51 -24.15 -13.47 -24.47
CA ASP A 51 -25.41 -14.03 -24.95
C ASP A 51 -25.47 -15.57 -24.79
N ASN A 52 -24.27 -16.23 -24.70
CA ASN A 52 -24.12 -17.66 -24.49
C ASN A 52 -23.47 -17.96 -23.12
N GLY A 53 -24.05 -17.47 -22.04
CA GLY A 53 -23.67 -17.84 -20.67
C GLY A 53 -22.29 -17.29 -20.23
N PHE A 54 -21.88 -16.12 -20.73
CA PHE A 54 -20.61 -15.45 -20.40
C PHE A 54 -19.36 -16.28 -20.75
N THR A 55 -19.47 -17.15 -21.73
CA THR A 55 -18.37 -18.06 -22.12
C THR A 55 -17.11 -17.27 -22.48
N PRO A 56 -15.98 -17.47 -21.75
CA PRO A 56 -14.74 -16.76 -22.01
C PRO A 56 -13.97 -17.34 -23.19
N VAL A 57 -13.32 -16.47 -23.95
CA VAL A 57 -12.40 -16.86 -25.02
C VAL A 57 -10.99 -16.43 -24.58
N TYR A 58 -10.13 -17.41 -24.30
CA TYR A 58 -8.76 -17.17 -23.89
C TYR A 58 -7.78 -17.24 -25.05
N GLU A 59 -6.77 -16.38 -25.03
CA GLU A 59 -5.63 -16.37 -25.96
C GLU A 59 -4.31 -16.33 -25.20
N ILE A 60 -3.31 -17.05 -25.74
CA ILE A 60 -1.93 -16.93 -25.26
C ILE A 60 -1.44 -15.50 -25.53
N SER A 61 -0.97 -14.83 -24.49
CA SER A 61 -0.44 -13.47 -24.57
C SER A 61 0.75 -13.41 -25.54
N LYS A 62 0.80 -12.35 -26.35
CA LYS A 62 1.80 -12.22 -27.44
C LYS A 62 3.24 -12.37 -26.96
N ASP A 63 3.54 -11.83 -25.79
CA ASP A 63 4.84 -11.86 -25.11
C ASP A 63 5.13 -13.19 -24.40
N LYS A 64 4.19 -14.13 -24.38
CA LYS A 64 4.30 -15.43 -23.71
C LYS A 64 4.45 -16.61 -24.67
N LYS A 65 4.34 -16.37 -25.97
CA LYS A 65 4.39 -17.46 -26.98
C LYS A 65 5.65 -18.31 -26.89
N ASP A 66 6.81 -17.66 -26.70
CA ASP A 66 8.08 -18.36 -26.59
C ASP A 66 8.17 -19.16 -25.29
N VAL A 67 7.71 -18.57 -24.17
CA VAL A 67 7.65 -19.24 -22.87
C VAL A 67 6.74 -20.47 -22.92
N VAL A 68 5.56 -20.35 -23.53
CA VAL A 68 4.62 -21.47 -23.70
C VAL A 68 5.22 -22.57 -24.57
N LYS A 69 5.93 -22.22 -25.63
CA LYS A 69 6.62 -23.20 -26.47
C LYS A 69 7.68 -23.97 -25.68
N GLU A 70 8.53 -23.25 -24.92
CA GLU A 70 9.52 -23.88 -24.04
C GLU A 70 8.86 -24.83 -23.02
N LEU A 71 7.76 -24.39 -22.37
CA LEU A 71 7.03 -25.19 -21.39
C LEU A 71 6.41 -26.45 -22.00
N LYS A 72 5.85 -26.37 -23.23
CA LYS A 72 5.33 -27.55 -23.96
C LYS A 72 6.45 -28.54 -24.32
N ASP A 73 7.58 -28.02 -24.77
CA ASP A 73 8.75 -28.84 -25.09
C ASP A 73 9.33 -29.54 -23.86
N ASP A 74 9.30 -28.87 -22.69
CA ASP A 74 9.77 -29.46 -21.44
C ASP A 74 8.74 -30.46 -20.86
N ALA A 75 7.45 -30.13 -20.90
CA ALA A 75 6.37 -31.02 -20.43
C ALA A 75 6.33 -32.34 -21.24
N SER A 76 6.53 -32.28 -22.56
CA SER A 76 6.56 -33.47 -23.42
C SER A 76 7.70 -34.46 -23.11
N LYS A 77 8.77 -34.00 -22.43
CA LYS A 77 9.94 -34.78 -22.02
C LYS A 77 9.87 -35.28 -20.58
N ALA A 78 8.93 -34.73 -19.79
CA ALA A 78 8.79 -35.03 -18.38
C ALA A 78 7.88 -36.27 -18.17
N GLN A 79 8.19 -37.03 -17.13
CA GLN A 79 7.32 -38.14 -16.70
C GLN A 79 6.13 -37.62 -15.87
N ASN A 80 6.41 -36.61 -14.99
CA ASN A 80 5.42 -35.94 -14.16
C ASN A 80 5.57 -34.43 -14.30
N VAL A 81 4.45 -33.71 -14.29
CA VAL A 81 4.39 -32.26 -14.31
C VAL A 81 3.70 -31.78 -13.04
N TYR A 82 4.33 -30.89 -12.29
CA TYR A 82 3.76 -30.28 -11.08
C TYR A 82 3.55 -28.78 -11.28
N LEU A 83 2.39 -28.29 -10.84
CA LEU A 83 1.99 -26.89 -10.91
C LEU A 83 2.10 -26.27 -9.52
N ALA A 84 3.20 -25.52 -9.28
CA ALA A 84 3.57 -25.01 -7.96
C ALA A 84 3.53 -23.48 -7.89
N THR A 85 2.40 -22.89 -8.30
CA THR A 85 2.13 -21.45 -8.25
C THR A 85 1.66 -21.01 -6.86
N ASP A 86 1.50 -19.69 -6.62
CA ASP A 86 1.08 -19.13 -5.34
C ASP A 86 -0.22 -19.76 -4.80
N PRO A 87 -0.42 -19.75 -3.46
CA PRO A 87 -1.59 -20.38 -2.83
C PRO A 87 -2.84 -19.50 -2.84
N ASP A 88 -2.96 -18.55 -3.75
CA ASP A 88 -4.15 -17.69 -3.89
C ASP A 88 -4.93 -18.03 -5.18
N ARG A 89 -6.12 -17.41 -5.34
CA ARG A 89 -6.98 -17.62 -6.53
C ARG A 89 -6.29 -17.26 -7.85
N GLU A 90 -5.35 -16.30 -7.84
CA GLU A 90 -4.57 -15.97 -9.04
C GLU A 90 -3.58 -17.09 -9.40
N GLY A 91 -2.92 -17.67 -8.39
CA GLY A 91 -2.03 -18.82 -8.58
C GLY A 91 -2.80 -20.05 -9.05
N GLU A 92 -4.01 -20.30 -8.53
CA GLU A 92 -4.88 -21.39 -8.95
C GLU A 92 -5.27 -21.23 -10.43
N ALA A 93 -5.70 -20.03 -10.84
CA ALA A 93 -6.01 -19.72 -12.24
C ALA A 93 -4.79 -19.86 -13.17
N ILE A 94 -3.57 -19.46 -12.70
CA ILE A 94 -2.34 -19.68 -13.48
C ILE A 94 -2.11 -21.19 -13.68
N SER A 95 -2.26 -22.01 -12.63
CA SER A 95 -2.14 -23.47 -12.73
C SER A 95 -3.14 -24.06 -13.70
N TRP A 96 -4.40 -23.68 -13.61
CA TRP A 96 -5.44 -24.12 -14.55
C TRP A 96 -5.13 -23.71 -15.99
N HIS A 97 -4.71 -22.47 -16.21
CA HIS A 97 -4.30 -22.02 -17.54
C HIS A 97 -3.10 -22.80 -18.10
N LEU A 98 -2.15 -23.19 -17.23
CA LEU A 98 -1.03 -24.04 -17.61
C LEU A 98 -1.50 -25.44 -17.96
N ALA A 99 -2.34 -26.07 -17.14
CA ALA A 99 -2.90 -27.39 -17.40
C ALA A 99 -3.60 -27.46 -18.76
N GLN A 100 -4.48 -26.49 -19.02
CA GLN A 100 -5.20 -26.38 -20.31
C GLN A 100 -4.27 -26.18 -21.52
N VAL A 101 -3.21 -25.39 -21.39
CA VAL A 101 -2.28 -25.11 -22.50
C VAL A 101 -1.30 -26.27 -22.72
N LEU A 102 -0.96 -27.01 -21.67
CA LEU A 102 -0.05 -28.15 -21.72
C LEU A 102 -0.76 -29.45 -21.98
N ASP A 103 -2.08 -29.41 -22.18
CA ASP A 103 -2.96 -30.57 -22.41
C ASP A 103 -2.84 -31.64 -21.30
N LEU A 104 -2.71 -31.17 -20.02
CA LEU A 104 -2.71 -32.04 -18.84
C LEU A 104 -4.13 -32.48 -18.49
N PRO A 105 -4.32 -33.70 -17.95
CA PRO A 105 -5.64 -34.17 -17.52
C PRO A 105 -6.21 -33.23 -16.42
N GLU A 106 -7.50 -32.93 -16.49
CA GLU A 106 -8.18 -32.06 -15.52
C GLU A 106 -8.26 -32.69 -14.12
N ASP A 107 -8.29 -34.00 -14.04
CA ASP A 107 -8.27 -34.78 -12.80
C ASP A 107 -6.87 -35.09 -12.27
N ALA A 108 -5.82 -34.53 -12.90
CA ALA A 108 -4.44 -34.71 -12.43
C ALA A 108 -4.22 -34.11 -11.06
N THR A 109 -3.54 -34.85 -10.17
CA THR A 109 -3.20 -34.42 -8.81
C THR A 109 -1.81 -33.79 -8.77
N ASP A 110 -1.62 -32.77 -9.59
CA ASP A 110 -0.30 -32.20 -9.81
C ASP A 110 -0.15 -30.78 -9.22
N ARG A 111 -1.17 -30.28 -8.55
CA ARG A 111 -1.15 -28.97 -7.89
C ARG A 111 -0.44 -29.04 -6.55
N VAL A 112 0.59 -28.22 -6.37
CA VAL A 112 1.36 -28.12 -5.13
C VAL A 112 1.29 -26.70 -4.60
N THR A 113 0.88 -26.53 -3.33
CA THR A 113 0.77 -25.24 -2.65
C THR A 113 1.61 -25.19 -1.38
N PHE A 114 2.20 -24.04 -1.07
CA PHE A 114 2.94 -23.81 0.16
C PHE A 114 2.86 -22.32 0.56
N HIS A 115 2.72 -22.06 1.87
CA HIS A 115 2.60 -20.70 2.40
C HIS A 115 3.95 -20.06 2.73
N GLU A 116 5.03 -20.85 2.71
CA GLU A 116 6.41 -20.38 2.88
C GLU A 116 7.36 -21.20 2.00
N ILE A 117 8.42 -20.55 1.51
CA ILE A 117 9.41 -21.21 0.65
C ILE A 117 10.63 -21.60 1.50
N THR A 118 10.41 -22.58 2.38
CA THR A 118 11.46 -23.25 3.15
C THR A 118 11.66 -24.67 2.64
N LYS A 119 12.84 -25.25 2.92
CA LYS A 119 13.16 -26.63 2.48
C LYS A 119 12.14 -27.67 3.00
N ASN A 120 11.71 -27.51 4.25
CA ASN A 120 10.77 -28.44 4.87
C ASN A 120 9.35 -28.28 4.31
N ALA A 121 8.85 -27.03 4.24
CA ALA A 121 7.51 -26.76 3.71
C ALA A 121 7.38 -27.21 2.24
N VAL A 122 8.39 -26.89 1.41
CA VAL A 122 8.41 -27.34 0.01
C VAL A 122 8.39 -28.87 -0.10
N LYS A 123 9.28 -29.57 0.63
CA LYS A 123 9.30 -31.06 0.58
C LYS A 123 8.00 -31.68 1.07
N GLN A 124 7.42 -31.14 2.14
CA GLN A 124 6.13 -31.58 2.64
C GLN A 124 5.01 -31.40 1.61
N ALA A 125 4.94 -30.22 0.99
CA ALA A 125 3.94 -29.93 -0.04
C ALA A 125 4.03 -30.89 -1.24
N PHE A 126 5.26 -31.23 -1.69
CA PHE A 126 5.46 -32.19 -2.78
C PHE A 126 5.16 -33.64 -2.39
N SER A 127 5.00 -33.94 -1.09
CA SER A 127 4.51 -35.26 -0.66
C SER A 127 2.98 -35.39 -0.64
N GLN A 128 2.27 -34.28 -0.83
CA GLN A 128 0.80 -34.21 -0.77
C GLN A 128 0.25 -33.31 -1.88
N PRO A 129 0.49 -33.64 -3.16
CA PRO A 129 -0.09 -32.88 -4.26
C PRO A 129 -1.61 -33.09 -4.28
N ARG A 130 -2.35 -32.11 -4.79
CA ARG A 130 -3.80 -32.13 -4.92
C ARG A 130 -4.25 -31.85 -6.34
N GLN A 131 -5.54 -31.95 -6.60
CA GLN A 131 -6.15 -31.43 -7.81
C GLN A 131 -6.21 -29.90 -7.79
N ILE A 132 -6.37 -29.31 -8.96
CA ILE A 132 -6.70 -27.88 -9.08
C ILE A 132 -8.07 -27.65 -8.45
N ASP A 133 -8.17 -26.63 -7.64
CA ASP A 133 -9.41 -26.21 -7.00
C ASP A 133 -10.22 -25.36 -8.00
N MET A 134 -11.26 -25.96 -8.58
CA MET A 134 -12.06 -25.31 -9.61
C MET A 134 -12.94 -24.19 -9.05
N ASP A 135 -13.30 -24.20 -7.78
CA ASP A 135 -14.09 -23.12 -7.17
C ASP A 135 -13.25 -21.85 -7.06
N LEU A 136 -11.96 -21.97 -6.68
CA LEU A 136 -11.01 -20.87 -6.76
C LEU A 136 -10.79 -20.35 -8.19
N VAL A 137 -10.73 -21.27 -9.17
CA VAL A 137 -10.62 -20.91 -10.60
C VAL A 137 -11.85 -20.13 -11.05
N HIS A 138 -13.05 -20.62 -10.77
CA HIS A 138 -14.32 -19.97 -11.12
C HIS A 138 -14.45 -18.60 -10.46
N SER A 139 -14.02 -18.46 -9.21
CA SER A 139 -13.99 -17.17 -8.52
C SER A 139 -13.07 -16.15 -9.22
N GLN A 140 -11.88 -16.57 -9.65
CA GLN A 140 -10.96 -15.72 -10.40
C GLN A 140 -11.50 -15.40 -11.80
N GLU A 141 -12.07 -16.38 -12.52
CA GLU A 141 -12.67 -16.21 -13.83
C GLU A 141 -13.85 -15.25 -13.78
N THR A 142 -14.78 -15.44 -12.84
CA THR A 142 -15.91 -14.52 -12.59
C THR A 142 -15.41 -13.10 -12.36
N ARG A 143 -14.44 -12.91 -11.48
CA ARG A 143 -13.82 -11.60 -11.26
C ARG A 143 -13.25 -11.02 -12.55
N ARG A 144 -12.51 -11.82 -13.31
CA ARG A 144 -11.88 -11.41 -14.57
C ARG A 144 -12.88 -10.98 -15.61
N ILE A 145 -13.99 -11.72 -15.75
CA ILE A 145 -15.10 -11.42 -16.66
C ILE A 145 -15.80 -10.13 -16.24
N LEU A 146 -16.16 -9.98 -14.96
CA LEU A 146 -16.76 -8.75 -14.42
C LEU A 146 -15.89 -7.51 -14.69
N ASP A 147 -14.61 -7.60 -14.32
CA ASP A 147 -13.68 -6.49 -14.49
C ASP A 147 -13.42 -6.16 -15.98
N ARG A 148 -13.49 -7.18 -16.88
CA ARG A 148 -13.42 -7.00 -18.32
C ARG A 148 -14.66 -6.28 -18.87
N ILE A 149 -15.85 -6.73 -18.51
CA ILE A 149 -17.12 -6.14 -18.98
C ILE A 149 -17.23 -4.70 -18.50
N ILE A 150 -17.14 -4.48 -17.19
CA ILE A 150 -17.21 -3.13 -16.59
C ILE A 150 -16.12 -2.22 -17.17
N GLY A 151 -14.88 -2.70 -17.13
CA GLY A 151 -13.73 -1.94 -17.57
C GLY A 151 -13.81 -1.50 -19.04
N PHE A 152 -14.22 -2.39 -19.95
CA PHE A 152 -14.32 -2.07 -21.38
C PHE A 152 -15.51 -1.19 -21.68
N LYS A 153 -16.71 -1.56 -21.19
CA LYS A 153 -17.96 -0.83 -21.48
C LYS A 153 -17.94 0.57 -20.88
N LEU A 154 -17.63 0.71 -19.58
CA LEU A 154 -17.57 2.03 -18.94
C LEU A 154 -16.41 2.87 -19.49
N SER A 155 -15.24 2.29 -19.71
CA SER A 155 -14.13 3.08 -20.27
C SER A 155 -14.40 3.58 -21.67
N LYS A 156 -15.11 2.80 -22.51
CA LYS A 156 -15.53 3.23 -23.85
C LYS A 156 -16.54 4.39 -23.76
N LEU A 157 -17.56 4.26 -22.90
CA LEU A 157 -18.55 5.28 -22.65
C LEU A 157 -17.91 6.58 -22.17
N LEU A 158 -17.19 6.53 -21.05
CA LEU A 158 -16.59 7.71 -20.40
C LEU A 158 -15.53 8.38 -21.29
N LYS A 159 -14.77 7.61 -22.06
CA LYS A 159 -13.81 8.16 -23.02
C LYS A 159 -14.51 8.94 -24.12
N ASN A 160 -15.66 8.45 -24.60
CA ASN A 160 -16.43 9.08 -25.68
C ASN A 160 -17.21 10.30 -25.20
N LYS A 161 -17.77 10.25 -23.99
CA LYS A 161 -18.64 11.29 -23.45
C LYS A 161 -17.87 12.38 -22.70
N ILE A 162 -16.94 12.02 -21.82
CA ILE A 162 -16.26 12.96 -20.91
C ILE A 162 -14.73 12.90 -20.98
N MET A 163 -14.15 12.25 -21.98
CA MET A 163 -12.71 12.13 -22.21
C MET A 163 -11.94 11.46 -21.03
N SER A 164 -12.64 10.73 -20.16
CA SER A 164 -12.02 10.00 -19.07
C SER A 164 -11.23 8.77 -19.59
N LYS A 165 -10.15 8.39 -18.90
CA LYS A 165 -9.25 7.33 -19.40
C LYS A 165 -9.81 5.94 -19.24
N SER A 166 -10.35 5.62 -18.08
CA SER A 166 -10.92 4.31 -17.78
C SER A 166 -11.77 4.35 -16.51
N ALA A 167 -12.69 3.40 -16.39
CA ALA A 167 -13.38 3.09 -15.16
C ALA A 167 -13.25 1.59 -14.87
N GLY A 168 -13.46 1.21 -13.63
CA GLY A 168 -13.51 -0.17 -13.18
C GLY A 168 -14.20 -0.20 -11.83
N ARG A 169 -14.78 -1.33 -11.48
CA ARG A 169 -15.62 -1.49 -10.30
C ARG A 169 -14.95 -0.94 -9.03
N VAL A 170 -13.86 -1.53 -8.62
CA VAL A 170 -13.20 -1.19 -7.34
C VAL A 170 -12.43 0.14 -7.41
N GLN A 171 -11.73 0.41 -8.52
CA GLN A 171 -10.96 1.67 -8.66
C GLN A 171 -11.85 2.91 -8.63
N SER A 172 -13.08 2.82 -9.18
CA SER A 172 -14.01 3.96 -9.20
C SER A 172 -14.59 4.23 -7.82
N VAL A 173 -14.82 3.20 -7.01
CA VAL A 173 -15.26 3.37 -5.63
C VAL A 173 -14.15 3.92 -4.74
N ALA A 174 -12.91 3.47 -4.91
CA ALA A 174 -11.77 4.07 -4.21
C ALA A 174 -11.57 5.55 -4.57
N LEU A 175 -11.78 5.94 -5.83
CA LEU A 175 -11.79 7.33 -6.25
C LEU A 175 -12.95 8.10 -5.60
N LYS A 176 -14.15 7.51 -5.53
CA LYS A 176 -15.34 8.09 -4.91
C LYS A 176 -15.08 8.45 -3.44
N LEU A 177 -14.47 7.57 -2.65
CA LEU A 177 -14.09 7.86 -1.26
C LEU A 177 -13.25 9.14 -1.14
N ILE A 178 -12.31 9.36 -2.07
CA ILE A 178 -11.44 10.55 -2.07
C ILE A 178 -12.24 11.80 -2.46
N VAL A 179 -13.11 11.69 -3.46
CA VAL A 179 -13.95 12.81 -3.94
C VAL A 179 -14.98 13.22 -2.89
N GLU A 180 -15.64 12.27 -2.24
CA GLU A 180 -16.60 12.54 -1.15
C GLU A 180 -15.90 13.21 0.04
N ARG A 181 -14.71 12.75 0.42
CA ARG A 181 -13.89 13.39 1.46
C ARG A 181 -13.54 14.84 1.10
N GLU A 182 -13.25 15.13 -0.16
CA GLU A 182 -12.98 16.49 -0.61
C GLU A 182 -14.23 17.37 -0.59
N LYS A 183 -15.42 16.80 -0.91
CA LYS A 183 -16.72 17.49 -0.78
C LYS A 183 -17.02 17.81 0.70
N GLU A 184 -16.80 16.87 1.61
CA GLU A 184 -16.93 17.08 3.07
C GLU A 184 -16.02 18.22 3.55
N ILE A 185 -14.75 18.23 3.11
CA ILE A 185 -13.79 19.27 3.47
C ILE A 185 -14.24 20.65 2.99
N LYS A 186 -14.72 20.75 1.74
CA LYS A 186 -15.20 22.02 1.15
C LYS A 186 -16.48 22.53 1.79
N ALA A 187 -17.36 21.64 2.22
CA ALA A 187 -18.62 21.98 2.90
C ALA A 187 -18.44 22.30 4.38
N PHE A 188 -17.29 21.96 4.96
CA PHE A 188 -17.03 22.11 6.38
C PHE A 188 -16.95 23.60 6.77
N LYS A 189 -17.69 23.96 7.82
CA LYS A 189 -17.66 25.29 8.43
C LYS A 189 -16.94 25.20 9.78
N PRO A 190 -15.77 25.83 9.94
CA PRO A 190 -15.07 25.85 11.23
C PRO A 190 -15.94 26.50 12.31
N GLN A 191 -16.02 25.86 13.48
CA GLN A 191 -16.67 26.40 14.66
C GLN A 191 -15.60 26.80 15.67
N GLU A 192 -15.73 27.99 16.22
CA GLU A 192 -14.87 28.50 17.27
C GLU A 192 -15.13 27.78 18.58
N TYR A 193 -14.09 27.47 19.32
CA TYR A 193 -14.15 27.03 20.70
C TYR A 193 -12.87 27.44 21.42
N TRP A 194 -12.95 27.52 22.76
CA TRP A 194 -11.83 27.92 23.60
C TRP A 194 -11.45 26.81 24.58
N THR A 195 -10.19 26.79 24.97
CA THR A 195 -9.68 25.98 26.07
C THR A 195 -8.95 26.86 27.07
N LEU A 196 -9.00 26.47 28.33
CA LEU A 196 -8.28 27.12 29.41
C LEU A 196 -7.30 26.09 29.99
N ASP A 197 -6.00 26.40 29.93
CA ASP A 197 -4.93 25.57 30.44
C ASP A 197 -4.23 26.26 31.59
N ALA A 198 -4.11 25.59 32.74
CA ALA A 198 -3.38 26.04 33.90
C ALA A 198 -2.01 25.33 33.94
N ILE A 199 -0.93 26.06 34.07
CA ILE A 199 0.42 25.53 34.21
C ILE A 199 0.83 25.61 35.66
N PHE A 200 1.20 24.49 36.25
CA PHE A 200 1.64 24.36 37.63
C PHE A 200 3.12 23.96 37.71
N ARG A 201 3.77 24.34 38.82
CA ARG A 201 5.16 23.95 39.11
C ARG A 201 5.25 23.36 40.50
N LYS A 202 5.88 22.19 40.62
CA LYS A 202 6.21 21.55 41.89
C LYS A 202 7.53 20.81 41.75
N ASP A 203 8.42 20.97 42.70
CA ASP A 203 9.74 20.31 42.77
C ASP A 203 10.52 20.37 41.44
N GLY A 204 10.51 21.55 40.80
CA GLY A 204 11.20 21.78 39.54
C GLY A 204 10.50 21.13 38.30
N THR A 205 9.40 20.42 38.50
CA THR A 205 8.60 19.81 37.42
C THR A 205 7.42 20.73 37.07
N GLU A 206 7.31 21.04 35.76
CA GLU A 206 6.18 21.80 35.22
C GLU A 206 5.18 20.84 34.60
N PHE A 207 3.90 21.00 34.93
CA PHE A 207 2.81 20.22 34.32
C PHE A 207 1.62 21.11 33.97
N THR A 208 0.81 20.67 33.01
CA THR A 208 -0.37 21.41 32.54
C THR A 208 -1.63 20.65 32.88
N ALA A 209 -2.58 21.34 33.48
CA ALA A 209 -3.94 20.88 33.64
C ALA A 209 -4.89 21.69 32.74
N ALA A 210 -5.79 21.01 32.05
CA ALA A 210 -6.78 21.63 31.18
C ALA A 210 -8.13 21.71 31.88
N LEU A 211 -8.86 22.82 31.72
CA LEU A 211 -10.22 22.96 32.22
C LEU A 211 -11.11 21.83 31.66
N SER A 212 -11.70 21.06 32.54
CA SER A 212 -12.49 19.88 32.20
C SER A 212 -13.97 19.99 32.58
N LYS A 213 -14.24 20.72 33.71
CA LYS A 213 -15.62 20.94 34.20
C LYS A 213 -15.77 22.35 34.76
N ILE A 214 -17.01 22.86 34.65
CA ILE A 214 -17.51 24.06 35.33
C ILE A 214 -18.77 23.63 36.07
N ASN A 215 -18.82 23.84 37.40
CA ASN A 215 -19.93 23.47 38.26
C ASN A 215 -20.38 22.01 38.06
N ALA A 216 -19.41 21.08 38.03
CA ALA A 216 -19.56 19.64 37.84
C ALA A 216 -20.01 19.21 36.41
N GLU A 217 -20.34 20.13 35.50
CA GLU A 217 -20.67 19.86 34.12
C GLU A 217 -19.42 19.95 33.22
N LYS A 218 -19.42 19.27 32.07
CA LYS A 218 -18.33 19.31 31.14
C LYS A 218 -18.13 20.73 30.61
N ALA A 219 -16.95 21.29 30.76
CA ALA A 219 -16.62 22.62 30.27
C ALA A 219 -16.74 22.70 28.75
N GLN A 220 -17.49 23.69 28.28
CA GLN A 220 -17.63 24.07 26.88
C GLN A 220 -17.55 25.60 26.82
N LEU A 221 -16.53 26.12 26.14
CA LEU A 221 -16.32 27.55 25.97
C LEU A 221 -16.44 27.86 24.47
N HIS A 222 -17.54 28.48 24.08
CA HIS A 222 -17.91 28.68 22.68
C HIS A 222 -17.37 29.99 22.09
N ASN A 223 -17.01 30.93 22.95
CA ASN A 223 -16.55 32.26 22.55
C ASN A 223 -15.56 32.88 23.56
N ALA A 224 -14.96 34.00 23.17
CA ALA A 224 -13.97 34.71 23.99
C ALA A 224 -14.56 35.20 25.33
N GLU A 225 -15.84 35.58 25.40
CA GLU A 225 -16.48 36.10 26.60
C GLU A 225 -16.63 34.99 27.66
N GLU A 226 -17.06 33.80 27.27
CA GLU A 226 -17.13 32.63 28.17
C GLU A 226 -15.74 32.20 28.64
N ALA A 227 -14.73 32.26 27.76
CA ALA A 227 -13.35 31.98 28.12
C ALA A 227 -12.78 33.02 29.10
N GLU A 228 -13.11 34.29 28.92
CA GLU A 228 -12.71 35.37 29.83
C GLU A 228 -13.34 35.21 31.19
N LYS A 229 -14.65 34.94 31.28
CA LYS A 229 -15.33 34.70 32.56
C LYS A 229 -14.70 33.55 33.34
N ALA A 230 -14.43 32.43 32.66
CA ALA A 230 -13.76 31.28 33.27
C ALA A 230 -12.32 31.63 33.71
N PHE A 231 -11.60 32.40 32.89
CA PHE A 231 -10.26 32.86 33.21
C PHE A 231 -10.23 33.74 34.45
N GLN A 232 -11.13 34.71 34.59
CA GLN A 232 -11.22 35.60 35.72
C GLN A 232 -11.64 34.88 37.02
N ALA A 233 -12.49 33.84 36.88
CA ALA A 233 -12.91 33.02 38.01
C ALA A 233 -11.77 32.18 38.61
N CYS A 234 -10.69 31.95 37.85
CA CYS A 234 -9.60 31.03 38.21
C CYS A 234 -8.28 31.77 38.61
N GLN A 235 -8.37 32.98 39.17
CA GLN A 235 -7.24 33.80 39.57
C GLN A 235 -6.83 33.57 41.03
N GLY A 236 -6.41 32.40 41.44
CA GLY A 236 -6.01 32.13 42.82
C GLY A 236 -5.37 30.76 43.00
N GLU A 237 -5.44 30.24 44.21
CA GLU A 237 -4.93 28.92 44.54
C GLU A 237 -5.92 27.84 44.12
N PHE A 238 -5.39 26.79 43.56
CA PHE A 238 -6.13 25.60 43.19
C PHE A 238 -5.92 24.52 44.24
N GLU A 239 -6.98 23.84 44.63
CA GLU A 239 -6.93 22.69 45.53
C GLU A 239 -6.97 21.39 44.76
N ILE A 240 -6.10 20.46 45.08
CA ILE A 240 -6.15 19.07 44.54
C ILE A 240 -7.29 18.33 45.17
N THR A 241 -8.42 18.25 44.48
CA THR A 241 -9.67 17.62 44.99
C THR A 241 -9.70 16.12 44.74
N SER A 242 -8.97 15.62 43.78
CA SER A 242 -8.93 14.19 43.48
C SER A 242 -7.64 13.75 42.81
N ILE A 243 -7.08 12.65 43.31
CA ILE A 243 -5.98 11.93 42.67
C ILE A 243 -6.46 10.49 42.41
N LYS A 244 -6.45 10.07 41.15
CA LYS A 244 -6.80 8.71 40.76
C LYS A 244 -5.62 8.06 40.06
N THR A 245 -5.15 6.95 40.65
CA THR A 245 -4.13 6.10 40.04
C THR A 245 -4.78 4.87 39.43
N SER A 246 -4.27 4.39 38.32
CA SER A 246 -4.73 3.17 37.68
C SER A 246 -3.62 2.54 36.83
N VAL A 247 -3.65 1.23 36.72
CA VAL A 247 -2.78 0.52 35.78
C VAL A 247 -3.52 0.39 34.44
N ARG A 248 -2.96 0.96 33.39
CA ARG A 248 -3.48 0.83 32.03
C ARG A 248 -2.66 -0.24 31.29
N SER A 249 -3.35 -1.25 30.77
CA SER A 249 -2.74 -2.28 29.93
C SER A 249 -2.94 -1.92 28.47
N ARG A 250 -1.85 -1.98 27.69
CA ARG A 250 -1.86 -1.85 26.24
C ARG A 250 -1.57 -3.22 25.63
N ARG A 251 -2.55 -3.75 24.94
CA ARG A 251 -2.45 -5.06 24.29
C ARG A 251 -1.41 -5.04 23.18
N GLN A 252 -0.75 -6.18 23.00
CA GLN A 252 0.14 -6.44 21.88
C GLN A 252 -0.61 -6.36 20.54
N PRO A 253 0.05 -5.92 19.47
CA PRO A 253 -0.55 -5.91 18.15
C PRO A 253 -0.65 -7.32 17.58
N LEU A 254 -1.66 -7.61 16.76
CA LEU A 254 -1.72 -8.84 15.97
C LEU A 254 -0.60 -8.87 14.92
N PRO A 255 -0.19 -10.04 14.43
CA PRO A 255 0.76 -10.13 13.33
C PRO A 255 0.20 -9.44 12.07
N PHE A 256 1.07 -9.14 11.12
CA PHE A 256 0.65 -8.43 9.93
C PHE A 256 -0.23 -9.27 9.00
N ILE A 257 -1.27 -8.62 8.48
CA ILE A 257 -1.94 -8.96 7.24
C ILE A 257 -1.51 -7.96 6.16
N THR A 258 -1.88 -8.19 4.90
CA THR A 258 -1.45 -7.33 3.78
C THR A 258 -1.76 -5.85 3.99
N SER A 259 -2.97 -5.53 4.42
CA SER A 259 -3.43 -4.16 4.64
C SER A 259 -2.65 -3.46 5.74
N THR A 260 -2.48 -4.10 6.90
CA THR A 260 -1.77 -3.53 8.05
C THR A 260 -0.27 -3.39 7.77
N LEU A 261 0.35 -4.32 7.01
CA LEU A 261 1.73 -4.19 6.55
C LEU A 261 1.89 -2.96 5.65
N GLN A 262 1.00 -2.77 4.68
CA GLN A 262 1.04 -1.62 3.78
C GLN A 262 0.84 -0.30 4.54
N GLN A 263 -0.09 -0.26 5.50
CA GLN A 263 -0.37 0.91 6.34
C GLN A 263 0.84 1.29 7.19
N GLU A 264 1.45 0.34 7.89
CA GLU A 264 2.61 0.63 8.74
C GLU A 264 3.87 0.93 7.93
N ALA A 265 4.13 0.21 6.85
CA ALA A 265 5.24 0.52 5.96
C ALA A 265 5.12 1.94 5.36
N SER A 266 3.90 2.38 5.03
CA SER A 266 3.66 3.74 4.56
C SER A 266 3.92 4.78 5.64
N THR A 267 3.43 4.55 6.86
CA THR A 267 3.50 5.54 7.94
C THR A 267 4.87 5.61 8.64
N LYS A 268 5.53 4.46 8.80
CA LYS A 268 6.78 4.33 9.56
C LYS A 268 8.03 4.32 8.67
N LEU A 269 7.95 3.69 7.49
CA LEU A 269 9.08 3.58 6.56
C LEU A 269 8.97 4.53 5.36
N GLY A 270 7.80 5.13 5.12
CA GLY A 270 7.54 5.99 3.96
C GLY A 270 7.47 5.22 2.64
N PHE A 271 7.17 3.93 2.67
CA PHE A 271 7.05 3.10 1.50
C PHE A 271 5.64 3.18 0.92
N ALA A 272 5.52 3.40 -0.40
CA ALA A 272 4.25 3.25 -1.09
C ALA A 272 3.79 1.79 -1.08
N ALA A 273 2.48 1.55 -1.08
CA ALA A 273 1.89 0.21 -1.03
C ALA A 273 2.46 -0.73 -2.10
N LYS A 274 2.56 -0.27 -3.34
CA LYS A 274 3.19 -1.03 -4.44
C LYS A 274 4.66 -1.38 -4.16
N ARG A 275 5.42 -0.46 -3.55
CA ARG A 275 6.82 -0.71 -3.19
C ARG A 275 6.91 -1.73 -2.07
N THR A 276 6.07 -1.62 -1.05
CA THR A 276 5.97 -2.57 0.07
C THR A 276 5.72 -3.98 -0.47
N MET A 277 4.72 -4.16 -1.33
CA MET A 277 4.42 -5.48 -1.91
C MET A 277 5.55 -6.02 -2.79
N SER A 278 6.21 -5.17 -3.56
CA SER A 278 7.38 -5.59 -4.37
C SER A 278 8.56 -6.06 -3.54
N ILE A 279 8.77 -5.48 -2.34
CA ILE A 279 9.82 -5.91 -1.41
C ILE A 279 9.40 -7.20 -0.71
N ALA A 280 8.15 -7.27 -0.22
CA ALA A 280 7.60 -8.46 0.43
C ALA A 280 7.64 -9.69 -0.50
N GLN A 281 7.28 -9.53 -1.79
CA GLN A 281 7.37 -10.58 -2.79
C GLN A 281 8.79 -11.15 -2.90
N ARG A 282 9.82 -10.30 -2.90
CA ARG A 282 11.23 -10.75 -2.95
C ARG A 282 11.65 -11.48 -1.68
N LEU A 283 11.19 -11.01 -0.51
CA LEU A 283 11.46 -11.67 0.76
C LEU A 283 10.80 -13.06 0.83
N TYR A 284 9.62 -13.21 0.25
CA TYR A 284 8.92 -14.48 0.14
C TYR A 284 9.58 -15.44 -0.86
N GLU A 285 9.87 -14.96 -2.07
CA GLU A 285 10.41 -15.81 -3.15
C GLU A 285 11.81 -16.36 -2.88
N GLY A 286 12.57 -15.69 -2.04
CA GLY A 286 13.89 -16.12 -1.59
C GLY A 286 15.01 -15.13 -1.85
N ILE A 287 15.87 -15.01 -0.86
CA ILE A 287 17.09 -14.20 -0.85
C ILE A 287 18.27 -15.11 -0.50
N ASP A 288 19.40 -14.89 -1.12
CA ASP A 288 20.64 -15.60 -0.75
C ASP A 288 21.18 -15.01 0.55
N ILE A 289 21.14 -15.81 1.61
CA ILE A 289 21.60 -15.44 2.96
C ILE A 289 22.98 -16.05 3.29
N GLY A 290 23.77 -16.41 2.28
CA GLY A 290 25.10 -17.01 2.45
C GLY A 290 25.09 -18.52 2.60
N SER A 291 24.08 -19.11 3.22
CA SER A 291 23.83 -20.56 3.26
C SER A 291 23.05 -21.06 2.01
N GLY A 292 22.57 -20.15 1.19
CA GLY A 292 21.77 -20.39 0.01
C GLY A 292 20.53 -19.50 -0.08
N GLN A 293 19.73 -19.70 -1.11
CA GLN A 293 18.47 -18.97 -1.25
C GLN A 293 17.42 -19.55 -0.30
N GLU A 294 16.74 -18.65 0.44
CA GLU A 294 15.70 -19.00 1.40
C GLU A 294 14.59 -17.93 1.36
N GLY A 295 13.33 -18.36 1.38
CA GLY A 295 12.19 -17.47 1.61
C GLY A 295 12.20 -17.00 3.06
N LEU A 296 12.21 -15.69 3.28
CA LEU A 296 12.38 -15.10 4.60
C LEU A 296 11.08 -14.79 5.31
N ILE A 297 9.96 -14.69 4.58
CA ILE A 297 8.62 -14.44 5.13
C ILE A 297 7.61 -15.42 4.55
N THR A 298 6.49 -15.59 5.23
CA THR A 298 5.31 -16.28 4.72
C THR A 298 4.67 -15.51 3.57
N TYR A 299 3.72 -16.12 2.89
CA TYR A 299 2.99 -15.50 1.78
C TYR A 299 2.35 -14.18 2.20
N MET A 300 2.67 -13.11 1.47
CA MET A 300 2.37 -11.74 1.86
C MET A 300 0.98 -11.24 1.43
N ARG A 301 0.22 -12.00 0.63
CA ARG A 301 -1.15 -11.66 0.27
C ARG A 301 -2.10 -12.48 1.14
N THR A 302 -2.38 -11.97 2.31
CA THR A 302 -3.22 -12.62 3.32
C THR A 302 -4.03 -11.60 4.11
N ASP A 303 -5.21 -11.97 4.51
CA ASP A 303 -6.08 -11.29 5.48
C ASP A 303 -6.18 -12.07 6.80
N SER A 304 -5.52 -13.22 6.88
CA SER A 304 -5.46 -14.04 8.09
C SER A 304 -4.41 -13.54 9.08
N THR A 305 -4.78 -13.48 10.34
CA THR A 305 -3.84 -13.22 11.46
C THR A 305 -3.33 -14.51 12.11
N ARG A 306 -3.68 -15.68 11.59
CA ARG A 306 -3.29 -16.98 12.14
C ARG A 306 -1.77 -17.18 12.05
N LEU A 307 -1.19 -17.76 13.08
CA LEU A 307 0.20 -18.24 13.11
C LEU A 307 0.21 -19.76 13.29
N SER A 308 1.14 -20.47 12.65
CA SER A 308 1.30 -21.90 12.86
C SER A 308 1.79 -22.20 14.27
N ASP A 309 1.41 -23.36 14.82
CA ASP A 309 1.83 -23.82 16.12
C ASP A 309 3.36 -23.97 16.23
N LEU A 310 4.01 -24.35 15.12
CA LEU A 310 5.47 -24.42 15.05
C LEU A 310 6.10 -23.05 15.30
N TYR A 311 5.58 -22.01 14.66
CA TYR A 311 6.09 -20.64 14.85
C TYR A 311 5.77 -20.11 16.24
N ILE A 312 4.55 -20.33 16.74
CA ILE A 312 4.14 -19.90 18.08
C ILE A 312 5.07 -20.53 19.13
N ASN A 313 5.31 -21.85 19.06
CA ASN A 313 6.17 -22.56 20.00
C ASN A 313 7.63 -22.08 19.94
N ALA A 314 8.17 -21.89 18.73
CA ALA A 314 9.53 -21.36 18.55
C ALA A 314 9.64 -19.91 19.07
N GLY A 315 8.65 -19.07 18.80
CA GLY A 315 8.57 -17.68 19.26
C GLY A 315 8.49 -17.59 20.79
N ARG A 316 7.63 -18.38 21.41
CA ARG A 316 7.48 -18.42 22.88
C ARG A 316 8.79 -18.86 23.55
N LYS A 317 9.44 -19.90 23.03
CA LYS A 317 10.74 -20.35 23.52
C LYS A 317 11.80 -19.23 23.42
N LYS A 318 11.86 -18.54 22.30
CA LYS A 318 12.77 -17.42 22.08
C LYS A 318 12.50 -16.27 23.05
N ILE A 319 11.23 -15.88 23.22
CA ILE A 319 10.85 -14.82 24.18
C ILE A 319 11.26 -15.19 25.59
N GLU A 320 11.00 -16.42 26.02
CA GLU A 320 11.39 -16.91 27.38
C GLU A 320 12.90 -16.88 27.57
N GLN A 321 13.67 -17.28 26.56
CA GLN A 321 15.12 -17.30 26.62
C GLN A 321 15.78 -15.93 26.62
N GLU A 322 15.26 -14.98 25.82
CA GLU A 322 15.89 -13.69 25.64
C GLU A 322 15.38 -12.62 26.62
N PHE A 323 14.12 -12.72 27.07
CA PHE A 323 13.47 -11.68 27.87
C PHE A 323 12.93 -12.17 29.20
N GLY A 324 12.65 -13.48 29.35
CA GLY A 324 12.05 -14.04 30.56
C GLY A 324 10.58 -14.42 30.38
N LYS A 325 10.08 -15.25 31.36
CA LYS A 325 8.70 -15.78 31.32
C LYS A 325 7.62 -14.70 31.44
N GLU A 326 7.90 -13.59 32.10
CA GLU A 326 7.01 -12.46 32.29
C GLU A 326 6.67 -11.73 30.99
N TYR A 327 7.49 -11.91 29.94
CA TYR A 327 7.24 -11.37 28.62
C TYR A 327 6.36 -12.27 27.73
N LEU A 328 6.01 -13.47 28.18
CA LEU A 328 5.10 -14.33 27.43
C LEU A 328 3.67 -13.82 27.47
N GLY A 329 3.09 -13.61 26.29
CA GLY A 329 1.71 -13.19 26.12
C GLY A 329 0.76 -14.33 25.76
N SER A 330 -0.53 -14.04 25.81
CA SER A 330 -1.58 -14.88 25.21
C SER A 330 -1.78 -14.43 23.76
N TYR A 331 -1.68 -15.37 22.85
CA TYR A 331 -1.98 -15.14 21.43
C TYR A 331 -3.32 -15.77 21.09
N HIS A 332 -4.20 -14.97 20.46
CA HIS A 332 -5.45 -15.43 19.91
C HIS A 332 -5.56 -14.85 18.50
N ALA A 333 -5.63 -15.72 17.51
CA ALA A 333 -5.95 -15.30 16.15
C ALA A 333 -7.34 -14.64 16.13
N HIS A 334 -7.47 -13.57 15.39
CA HIS A 334 -8.80 -13.01 15.12
C HIS A 334 -9.35 -13.79 13.93
N ASN A 335 -10.39 -14.59 14.15
CA ASN A 335 -11.13 -15.24 13.08
C ASN A 335 -12.11 -14.20 12.53
N ASP A 336 -11.73 -13.50 11.48
CA ASP A 336 -12.70 -12.81 10.64
C ASP A 336 -13.47 -13.88 9.85
N ALA A 337 -14.79 -13.80 9.89
CA ALA A 337 -15.66 -14.74 9.18
C ALA A 337 -15.45 -14.77 7.65
N ASN A 338 -14.69 -13.80 7.13
CA ASN A 338 -14.34 -13.67 5.72
C ASN A 338 -12.84 -13.95 5.43
N ALA A 339 -12.05 -14.37 6.42
CA ALA A 339 -10.65 -14.71 6.18
C ALA A 339 -10.58 -16.08 5.49
N GLN A 340 -9.81 -16.16 4.41
CA GLN A 340 -9.49 -17.47 3.81
C GLN A 340 -8.66 -18.26 4.83
N ASP A 341 -9.28 -19.19 5.51
CA ASP A 341 -8.72 -19.98 6.64
C ASP A 341 -7.41 -20.72 6.30
N ALA A 342 -7.14 -20.92 5.02
CA ALA A 342 -5.93 -21.61 4.55
C ALA A 342 -4.63 -20.80 4.75
N HIS A 343 -4.70 -19.47 4.87
CA HIS A 343 -3.52 -18.62 4.92
C HIS A 343 -3.01 -18.41 6.35
N GLU A 344 -1.71 -18.11 6.47
CA GLU A 344 -1.09 -17.60 7.69
C GLU A 344 -0.86 -16.10 7.60
N ALA A 345 -0.66 -15.45 8.76
CA ALA A 345 -0.21 -14.07 8.86
C ALA A 345 1.20 -13.90 8.25
N ILE A 346 1.55 -12.68 7.94
CA ILE A 346 2.89 -12.32 7.45
C ILE A 346 3.87 -12.35 8.62
N ARG A 347 4.75 -13.34 8.62
CA ARG A 347 5.76 -13.60 9.66
C ARG A 347 7.09 -14.05 9.06
N PRO A 348 8.19 -14.00 9.80
CA PRO A 348 9.42 -14.67 9.38
C PRO A 348 9.20 -16.19 9.26
N THR A 349 9.84 -16.82 8.28
CA THR A 349 9.80 -18.28 8.09
C THR A 349 10.61 -18.98 9.17
N ASN A 350 11.72 -18.37 9.60
CA ASN A 350 12.60 -18.89 10.64
C ASN A 350 12.90 -17.77 11.64
N ILE A 351 12.51 -17.99 12.90
CA ILE A 351 12.71 -17.02 13.99
C ILE A 351 14.18 -16.80 14.35
N GLU A 352 15.06 -17.75 14.02
CA GLU A 352 16.51 -17.65 14.22
C GLU A 352 17.22 -16.80 13.16
N ASN A 353 16.52 -16.42 12.10
CA ASN A 353 16.96 -15.43 11.13
C ASN A 353 16.65 -14.01 11.63
N THR A 354 17.30 -13.60 12.74
CA THR A 354 17.08 -12.25 13.29
C THR A 354 17.48 -11.19 12.27
N PRO A 355 16.85 -10.01 12.28
CA PRO A 355 17.17 -8.93 11.36
C PRO A 355 18.66 -8.59 11.32
N GLU A 356 19.35 -8.60 12.47
CA GLU A 356 20.77 -8.30 12.59
C GLU A 356 21.62 -9.34 11.88
N LYS A 357 21.29 -10.63 12.05
CA LYS A 357 22.00 -11.77 11.44
C LYS A 357 21.95 -11.73 9.93
N ILE A 358 20.78 -11.39 9.34
CA ILE A 358 20.61 -11.43 7.90
C ILE A 358 20.83 -10.06 7.21
N LYS A 359 21.03 -9.00 7.98
CA LYS A 359 21.28 -7.65 7.47
C LYS A 359 22.34 -7.54 6.37
N PRO A 360 23.48 -8.26 6.43
CA PRO A 360 24.50 -8.20 5.38
C PRO A 360 24.02 -8.65 3.99
N TYR A 361 22.95 -9.45 3.93
CA TYR A 361 22.43 -10.03 2.70
C TYR A 361 21.23 -9.23 2.12
N LEU A 362 20.72 -8.25 2.87
CA LEU A 362 19.55 -7.49 2.51
C LEU A 362 19.92 -6.09 2.02
N THR A 363 19.17 -5.59 1.04
CA THR A 363 19.19 -4.15 0.74
C THR A 363 18.59 -3.38 1.92
N SER A 364 18.91 -2.09 2.03
CA SER A 364 18.37 -1.23 3.11
C SER A 364 16.85 -1.27 3.21
N GLU A 365 16.13 -1.30 2.08
CA GLU A 365 14.66 -1.37 2.08
C GLU A 365 14.13 -2.75 2.50
N GLN A 366 14.79 -3.83 2.04
CA GLN A 366 14.46 -5.20 2.44
C GLN A 366 14.68 -5.39 3.94
N TYR A 367 15.82 -4.90 4.46
CA TYR A 367 16.11 -4.94 5.89
C TYR A 367 15.05 -4.22 6.72
N LYS A 368 14.68 -2.99 6.34
CA LYS A 368 13.65 -2.21 7.06
C LYS A 368 12.31 -2.92 7.11
N LEU A 369 11.88 -3.47 5.97
CA LEU A 369 10.58 -4.18 5.92
C LEU A 369 10.64 -5.50 6.68
N TYR A 370 11.72 -6.26 6.53
CA TYR A 370 11.90 -7.52 7.27
C TYR A 370 11.97 -7.29 8.78
N HIS A 371 12.73 -6.30 9.23
CA HIS A 371 12.80 -5.91 10.65
C HIS A 371 11.42 -5.57 11.21
N MET A 372 10.61 -4.82 10.46
CA MET A 372 9.23 -4.49 10.86
C MET A 372 8.36 -5.76 10.98
N ILE A 373 8.43 -6.65 10.00
CA ILE A 373 7.67 -7.92 10.00
C ILE A 373 8.12 -8.80 11.17
N TYR A 374 9.42 -8.94 11.38
CA TYR A 374 10.00 -9.74 12.47
C TYR A 374 9.57 -9.21 13.85
N ALA A 375 9.77 -7.92 14.07
CA ALA A 375 9.39 -7.26 15.32
C ALA A 375 7.89 -7.40 15.62
N ARG A 376 7.03 -7.25 14.60
CA ARG A 376 5.58 -7.37 14.74
C ARG A 376 5.14 -8.79 15.10
N ALA A 377 5.69 -9.78 14.39
CA ALA A 377 5.35 -11.18 14.60
C ALA A 377 5.81 -11.65 16.00
N LEU A 378 7.00 -11.22 16.46
CA LEU A 378 7.46 -11.53 17.81
C LEU A 378 6.62 -10.79 18.87
N ALA A 379 6.35 -9.50 18.67
CA ALA A 379 5.53 -8.69 19.56
C ALA A 379 4.12 -9.27 19.76
N SER A 380 3.54 -9.91 18.74
CA SER A 380 2.20 -10.51 18.83
C SER A 380 2.11 -11.67 19.81
N LEU A 381 3.24 -12.30 20.15
CA LEU A 381 3.35 -13.40 21.11
C LEU A 381 3.74 -12.93 22.52
N MET A 382 4.05 -11.62 22.69
CA MET A 382 4.53 -11.05 23.94
C MET A 382 3.41 -10.53 24.84
N ALA A 383 3.74 -10.34 26.10
CA ALA A 383 2.85 -9.77 27.09
C ALA A 383 2.49 -8.31 26.78
N PRO A 384 1.30 -7.84 27.17
CA PRO A 384 0.91 -6.46 27.03
C PRO A 384 1.82 -5.53 27.83
N ALA A 385 2.04 -4.31 27.30
CA ALA A 385 2.73 -3.25 28.05
C ALA A 385 1.80 -2.67 29.12
N ARG A 386 2.34 -2.34 30.29
CA ARG A 386 1.62 -1.77 31.42
C ARG A 386 2.15 -0.38 31.72
N PHE A 387 1.23 0.53 31.98
CA PHE A 387 1.50 1.93 32.29
C PHE A 387 0.81 2.28 33.59
N ASP A 388 1.55 2.86 34.52
CA ASP A 388 0.97 3.54 35.68
C ASP A 388 0.43 4.90 35.20
N ALA A 389 -0.88 5.06 35.30
CA ALA A 389 -1.55 6.28 34.91
C ALA A 389 -2.07 7.01 36.15
N MET A 390 -1.84 8.30 36.21
CA MET A 390 -2.34 9.20 37.25
C MET A 390 -3.21 10.26 36.60
N THR A 391 -4.35 10.53 37.20
CA THR A 391 -5.23 11.65 36.83
C THR A 391 -5.47 12.48 38.08
N VAL A 392 -5.15 13.75 37.99
CA VAL A 392 -5.25 14.73 39.08
C VAL A 392 -6.30 15.77 38.69
N VAL A 393 -7.19 16.09 39.60
CA VAL A 393 -8.17 17.18 39.46
C VAL A 393 -7.79 18.29 40.42
N LEU A 394 -7.56 19.46 39.87
CA LEU A 394 -7.30 20.70 40.61
C LEU A 394 -8.52 21.60 40.43
N SER A 395 -9.10 22.05 41.52
CA SER A 395 -10.36 22.80 41.51
C SER A 395 -10.20 24.18 42.10
N GLN A 396 -10.85 25.18 41.49
CA GLN A 396 -10.98 26.52 41.97
C GLN A 396 -12.33 27.12 41.56
N ASN A 397 -13.08 27.68 42.52
CA ASN A 397 -14.38 28.36 42.26
C ASN A 397 -15.30 27.59 41.32
N GLY A 398 -15.51 26.27 41.56
CA GLY A 398 -16.33 25.41 40.73
C GLY A 398 -15.73 25.03 39.35
N HIS A 399 -14.49 25.39 39.08
CA HIS A 399 -13.79 25.05 37.84
C HIS A 399 -12.79 23.94 38.12
N ASP A 400 -12.97 22.78 37.47
CA ASP A 400 -12.11 21.60 37.60
C ASP A 400 -11.13 21.52 36.44
N PHE A 401 -9.84 21.54 36.76
CA PHE A 401 -8.74 21.35 35.81
C PHE A 401 -8.18 19.93 35.97
N THR A 402 -8.00 19.23 34.89
CA THR A 402 -7.51 17.85 34.89
C THR A 402 -6.12 17.75 34.26
N ALA A 403 -5.16 17.25 35.04
CA ALA A 403 -3.86 16.80 34.57
C ALA A 403 -3.83 15.27 34.47
N SER A 404 -3.16 14.74 33.47
CA SER A 404 -2.98 13.29 33.31
C SER A 404 -1.52 12.96 33.05
N GLY A 405 -0.98 12.04 33.87
CA GLY A 405 0.35 11.46 33.73
C GLY A 405 0.27 9.99 33.34
N SER A 406 1.33 9.48 32.72
CA SER A 406 1.48 8.08 32.40
C SER A 406 2.96 7.72 32.34
N LYS A 407 3.37 6.69 33.10
CA LYS A 407 4.72 6.19 33.14
C LYS A 407 4.72 4.70 32.73
N LEU A 408 5.65 4.32 31.88
CA LEU A 408 5.82 2.90 31.52
C LEU A 408 6.31 2.12 32.73
N ALA A 409 5.47 1.17 33.22
CA ALA A 409 5.77 0.30 34.35
C ALA A 409 6.36 -1.04 33.90
N PHE A 410 5.86 -1.58 32.77
CA PHE A 410 6.37 -2.81 32.17
C PHE A 410 6.27 -2.68 30.64
N ASP A 411 7.37 -2.85 29.94
CA ASP A 411 7.44 -2.61 28.51
C ASP A 411 6.77 -3.72 27.67
N GLY A 412 6.70 -4.97 28.15
CA GLY A 412 6.03 -6.04 27.46
C GLY A 412 6.45 -6.14 25.99
N PHE A 413 5.50 -6.15 25.06
CA PHE A 413 5.77 -6.20 23.61
C PHE A 413 6.55 -4.99 23.08
N LEU A 414 6.53 -3.86 23.76
CA LEU A 414 7.31 -2.67 23.36
C LEU A 414 8.82 -2.92 23.42
N LYS A 415 9.26 -3.96 24.16
CA LYS A 415 10.67 -4.37 24.18
C LYS A 415 11.25 -4.57 22.79
N VAL A 416 10.47 -5.15 21.89
CA VAL A 416 10.87 -5.44 20.50
C VAL A 416 10.21 -4.54 19.48
N TYR A 417 9.15 -3.79 19.86
CA TYR A 417 8.34 -2.99 18.92
C TYR A 417 8.44 -1.48 19.16
N LYS A 418 9.33 -1.02 20.03
CA LYS A 418 9.48 0.38 20.42
C LYS A 418 9.76 1.33 19.26
N ASP A 419 10.53 0.91 18.26
CA ASP A 419 10.88 1.73 17.10
C ASP A 419 9.65 2.11 16.24
N TYR A 420 8.59 1.35 16.35
CA TYR A 420 7.33 1.54 15.64
C TYR A 420 6.24 2.17 16.51
N ASP A 421 6.53 2.43 17.79
CA ASP A 421 5.65 3.05 18.75
C ASP A 421 5.99 4.53 18.96
N ALA A 422 4.97 5.36 19.14
CA ALA A 422 5.12 6.79 19.34
C ALA A 422 4.78 7.23 20.78
N SER A 423 4.51 6.29 21.69
CA SER A 423 4.17 6.61 23.07
C SER A 423 5.38 7.22 23.79
N LYS A 424 5.09 8.18 24.65
CA LYS A 424 6.07 8.83 25.53
C LYS A 424 5.50 8.89 26.94
N ASP A 425 6.36 8.78 27.92
CA ASP A 425 5.99 9.01 29.29
C ASP A 425 5.63 10.49 29.50
N VAL A 426 4.57 10.73 30.26
CA VAL A 426 4.16 12.06 30.75
C VAL A 426 4.21 11.98 32.26
N LEU A 427 5.26 12.53 32.83
CA LEU A 427 5.47 12.46 34.28
C LEU A 427 4.75 13.62 34.96
N LEU A 428 4.06 13.33 36.07
CA LEU A 428 3.58 14.31 37.02
C LEU A 428 4.47 14.25 38.27
N PRO A 429 4.66 15.38 39.00
CA PRO A 429 5.32 15.35 40.28
C PRO A 429 4.53 14.58 41.34
N VAL A 430 5.10 14.34 42.49
CA VAL A 430 4.40 13.80 43.64
C VAL A 430 3.40 14.85 44.14
N LEU A 431 2.10 14.50 44.12
CA LEU A 431 1.00 15.39 44.50
C LEU A 431 0.17 14.72 45.59
N GLU A 432 -0.38 15.54 46.51
CA GLU A 432 -1.23 15.06 47.61
C GLU A 432 -2.64 15.64 47.49
N GLN A 433 -3.63 14.87 47.85
CA GLN A 433 -5.01 15.37 47.89
C GLN A 433 -5.20 16.39 49.02
N GLY A 434 -5.89 17.49 48.75
CA GLY A 434 -6.03 18.63 49.66
C GLY A 434 -4.88 19.66 49.56
N GLU A 435 -3.84 19.35 48.81
CA GLU A 435 -2.72 20.31 48.58
C GLU A 435 -3.23 21.50 47.76
N LYS A 436 -2.80 22.71 48.17
CA LYS A 436 -3.13 23.95 47.47
C LYS A 436 -1.89 24.48 46.77
N MET A 437 -2.07 24.91 45.53
CA MET A 437 -0.98 25.49 44.76
C MET A 437 -1.49 26.58 43.79
N PRO A 438 -0.72 27.68 43.62
CA PRO A 438 -1.04 28.66 42.60
C PRO A 438 -0.67 28.14 41.22
N ALA A 439 -1.42 28.52 40.20
CA ALA A 439 -1.02 28.33 38.82
C ALA A 439 0.15 29.30 38.52
N ALA A 440 1.23 28.76 37.94
CA ALA A 440 2.35 29.58 37.46
C ALA A 440 1.92 30.45 36.26
N SER A 441 0.98 29.96 35.45
CA SER A 441 0.29 30.74 34.42
C SER A 441 -1.02 30.11 34.04
N LEU A 442 -1.99 30.90 33.64
CA LEU A 442 -3.26 30.51 33.08
C LEU A 442 -3.33 31.00 31.64
N GLN A 443 -3.67 30.10 30.70
CA GLN A 443 -3.64 30.38 29.26
C GLN A 443 -5.01 30.14 28.64
N LYS A 444 -5.53 31.15 27.96
CA LYS A 444 -6.73 31.04 27.10
C LYS A 444 -6.26 30.73 25.67
N ASN A 445 -6.76 29.66 25.08
CA ASN A 445 -6.39 29.26 23.75
C ASN A 445 -7.63 29.21 22.85
N GLN A 446 -7.63 30.04 21.81
CA GLN A 446 -8.64 30.00 20.77
C GLN A 446 -8.38 28.85 19.81
N HIS A 447 -9.40 28.12 19.47
CA HIS A 447 -9.37 27.02 18.52
C HIS A 447 -10.55 27.11 17.56
N PHE A 448 -10.36 26.50 16.41
CA PHE A 448 -11.42 26.23 15.46
C PHE A 448 -11.47 24.74 15.19
N THR A 449 -12.67 24.18 15.02
CA THR A 449 -12.80 22.79 14.57
C THR A 449 -12.14 22.65 13.20
N GLU A 450 -11.49 21.51 12.97
CA GLU A 450 -10.80 21.21 11.71
C GLU A 450 -11.67 20.28 10.85
N PRO A 451 -11.66 20.43 9.51
CA PRO A 451 -12.35 19.51 8.62
C PRO A 451 -11.74 18.09 8.72
N PRO A 452 -12.47 17.06 8.26
CA PRO A 452 -11.91 15.71 8.22
C PRO A 452 -10.64 15.68 7.38
N ALA A 453 -9.63 14.95 7.84
CA ALA A 453 -8.33 14.90 7.16
C ALA A 453 -8.45 14.13 5.83
N ARG A 454 -7.79 14.63 4.78
CA ARG A 454 -7.63 13.92 3.51
C ARG A 454 -6.98 12.56 3.71
N TYR A 455 -7.28 11.64 2.82
CA TYR A 455 -6.68 10.30 2.85
C TYR A 455 -5.18 10.34 2.52
N THR A 456 -4.37 9.71 3.37
CA THR A 456 -3.04 9.21 3.01
C THR A 456 -3.19 7.84 2.34
N GLU A 457 -2.13 7.29 1.72
CA GLU A 457 -2.17 5.89 1.23
C GLU A 457 -2.61 4.92 2.33
N ALA A 458 -2.02 5.02 3.52
CA ALA A 458 -2.37 4.17 4.66
C ALA A 458 -3.84 4.30 5.08
N LYS A 459 -4.36 5.53 5.16
CA LYS A 459 -5.76 5.76 5.54
C LYS A 459 -6.75 5.31 4.47
N LEU A 460 -6.37 5.40 3.18
CA LEU A 460 -7.21 4.90 2.09
C LEU A 460 -7.27 3.38 2.09
N ILE A 461 -6.13 2.70 2.30
CA ILE A 461 -6.08 1.23 2.43
C ILE A 461 -6.96 0.79 3.60
N LYS A 462 -6.82 1.45 4.75
CA LYS A 462 -7.64 1.16 5.93
C LYS A 462 -9.13 1.35 5.66
N ALA A 463 -9.52 2.45 5.01
CA ALA A 463 -10.92 2.70 4.66
C ALA A 463 -11.46 1.65 3.67
N MET A 464 -10.68 1.27 2.67
CA MET A 464 -11.07 0.20 1.74
C MET A 464 -11.25 -1.15 2.45
N GLU A 465 -10.38 -1.48 3.40
CA GLU A 465 -10.47 -2.70 4.20
C GLU A 465 -11.73 -2.70 5.10
N GLU A 466 -11.94 -1.62 5.86
CA GLU A 466 -13.09 -1.45 6.76
C GLU A 466 -14.44 -1.51 6.01
N GLU A 467 -14.47 -1.05 4.78
CA GLU A 467 -15.64 -1.05 3.91
C GLU A 467 -15.76 -2.32 3.03
N GLY A 468 -14.84 -3.28 3.17
CA GLY A 468 -14.84 -4.51 2.38
C GLY A 468 -14.52 -4.32 0.89
N ILE A 469 -13.87 -3.20 0.53
CA ILE A 469 -13.54 -2.84 -0.86
C ILE A 469 -12.14 -3.35 -1.21
N GLY A 470 -12.06 -4.24 -2.17
CA GLY A 470 -10.78 -4.84 -2.58
C GLY A 470 -10.38 -6.03 -1.69
N ARG A 471 -9.21 -6.58 -1.98
CA ARG A 471 -8.64 -7.75 -1.31
C ARG A 471 -7.11 -7.59 -1.24
N PRO A 472 -6.38 -8.40 -0.48
CA PRO A 472 -4.93 -8.34 -0.35
C PRO A 472 -4.17 -8.21 -1.68
N SER A 473 -4.64 -8.86 -2.73
CA SER A 473 -4.04 -8.79 -4.07
C SER A 473 -4.26 -7.45 -4.79
N THR A 474 -5.25 -6.64 -4.40
CA THR A 474 -5.73 -5.49 -5.21
C THR A 474 -5.46 -4.11 -4.62
N TYR A 475 -5.29 -3.94 -3.29
CA TYR A 475 -5.13 -2.63 -2.66
C TYR A 475 -4.06 -1.75 -3.34
N ALA A 476 -2.85 -2.28 -3.46
CA ALA A 476 -1.73 -1.54 -4.05
C ALA A 476 -1.95 -1.20 -5.54
N MET A 477 -2.61 -2.10 -6.28
CA MET A 477 -2.91 -1.92 -7.70
C MET A 477 -4.00 -0.85 -7.91
N ILE A 478 -5.02 -0.81 -7.07
CA ILE A 478 -6.09 0.20 -7.12
C ILE A 478 -5.50 1.60 -6.93
N ILE A 479 -4.68 1.78 -5.89
CA ILE A 479 -4.03 3.06 -5.57
C ILE A 479 -3.09 3.51 -6.69
N ASP A 480 -2.28 2.60 -7.24
CA ASP A 480 -1.41 2.89 -8.39
C ASP A 480 -2.24 3.28 -9.63
N THR A 481 -3.37 2.61 -9.86
CA THR A 481 -4.23 2.84 -11.03
C THR A 481 -4.88 4.22 -10.99
N ILE A 482 -5.50 4.64 -9.89
CA ILE A 482 -6.15 5.96 -9.80
C ILE A 482 -5.16 7.11 -9.97
N GLN A 483 -3.92 6.94 -9.48
CA GLN A 483 -2.82 7.89 -9.70
C GLN A 483 -2.35 7.87 -11.16
N ALA A 484 -2.07 6.70 -11.74
CA ALA A 484 -1.61 6.55 -13.12
C ALA A 484 -2.63 7.07 -14.16
N ARG A 485 -3.92 6.99 -13.84
CA ARG A 485 -4.99 7.58 -14.67
C ARG A 485 -5.07 9.09 -14.51
N GLY A 486 -4.48 9.67 -13.46
CA GLY A 486 -4.50 11.10 -13.19
C GLY A 486 -5.84 11.54 -12.61
N TYR A 487 -6.56 10.68 -11.91
CA TYR A 487 -7.79 11.00 -11.20
C TYR A 487 -7.52 11.64 -9.85
N VAL A 488 -6.36 11.33 -9.29
CA VAL A 488 -5.87 11.90 -8.04
C VAL A 488 -4.39 12.24 -8.17
N THR A 489 -3.94 13.24 -7.38
CA THR A 489 -2.52 13.51 -7.11
C THR A 489 -2.20 13.16 -5.68
N LEU A 490 -0.95 12.81 -5.38
CA LEU A 490 -0.46 12.51 -4.04
C LEU A 490 0.57 13.55 -3.65
N GLU A 491 0.16 14.56 -2.89
CA GLU A 491 0.92 15.77 -2.61
C GLU A 491 1.00 16.06 -1.12
N ARG A 492 1.89 16.97 -0.75
CA ARG A 492 1.98 17.49 0.62
C ARG A 492 1.01 18.65 0.80
N THR A 493 0.33 18.71 1.94
CA THR A 493 -0.57 19.83 2.28
C THR A 493 0.16 21.15 2.50
N SER A 494 1.44 21.07 2.86
CA SER A 494 2.33 22.24 3.00
C SER A 494 3.79 21.83 2.80
N PRO A 495 4.71 22.75 2.49
CA PRO A 495 6.14 22.46 2.37
C PRO A 495 6.75 21.86 3.65
N LYS A 496 6.17 22.17 4.81
CA LYS A 496 6.60 21.67 6.13
C LYS A 496 6.04 20.28 6.45
N SER A 497 4.98 19.85 5.78
CA SER A 497 4.38 18.54 6.00
C SER A 497 5.29 17.43 5.43
N ARG A 498 5.52 16.39 6.21
CA ARG A 498 6.19 15.17 5.74
C ARG A 498 5.21 14.19 5.11
N THR A 499 3.93 14.34 5.42
CA THR A 499 2.87 13.43 4.99
C THR A 499 2.28 13.88 3.67
N ARG A 500 2.13 12.94 2.73
CA ARG A 500 1.42 13.14 1.46
C ARG A 500 -0.02 12.66 1.60
N VAL A 501 -0.93 13.37 0.96
CA VAL A 501 -2.38 13.07 0.96
C VAL A 501 -2.91 13.13 -0.48
N PHE A 502 -4.00 12.42 -0.72
CA PHE A 502 -4.67 12.45 -2.02
C PHE A 502 -5.51 13.71 -2.19
N PHE A 503 -5.38 14.30 -3.37
CA PHE A 503 -6.24 15.35 -3.88
C PHE A 503 -6.91 14.83 -5.15
N PRO A 504 -8.25 14.90 -5.27
CA PRO A 504 -8.91 14.59 -6.53
C PRO A 504 -8.60 15.66 -7.56
N THR A 505 -8.43 15.26 -8.81
CA THR A 505 -8.33 16.18 -9.95
C THR A 505 -9.72 16.50 -10.48
N ASP A 506 -9.87 17.57 -11.30
CA ASP A 506 -11.14 17.90 -11.96
C ASP A 506 -11.66 16.72 -12.78
N GLN A 507 -10.77 15.99 -13.47
CA GLN A 507 -11.14 14.79 -14.20
C GLN A 507 -11.60 13.65 -13.26
N GLY A 508 -11.00 13.54 -12.10
CA GLY A 508 -11.43 12.58 -11.07
C GLY A 508 -12.82 12.92 -10.54
N ILE A 509 -13.06 14.17 -10.19
CA ILE A 509 -14.36 14.67 -9.72
C ILE A 509 -15.44 14.43 -10.77
N LEU A 510 -15.21 14.90 -12.01
CA LEU A 510 -16.14 14.72 -13.11
C LEU A 510 -16.46 13.24 -13.40
N THR A 511 -15.43 12.38 -13.35
CA THR A 511 -15.63 10.93 -13.57
C THR A 511 -16.51 10.34 -12.48
N THR A 512 -16.28 10.72 -11.20
CA THR A 512 -17.11 10.26 -10.08
C THR A 512 -18.54 10.76 -10.21
N GLU A 513 -18.74 12.03 -10.51
CA GLU A 513 -20.08 12.62 -10.65
C GLU A 513 -20.89 11.94 -11.76
N LYS A 514 -20.29 11.66 -12.92
CA LYS A 514 -20.97 10.96 -13.99
C LYS A 514 -21.23 9.47 -13.70
N LEU A 515 -20.36 8.83 -12.93
CA LEU A 515 -20.60 7.48 -12.44
C LEU A 515 -21.69 7.44 -11.36
N ASP A 516 -21.78 8.45 -10.50
CA ASP A 516 -22.85 8.58 -9.51
C ASP A 516 -24.21 8.89 -10.17
N GLU A 517 -24.23 9.69 -11.23
CA GLU A 517 -25.46 10.04 -11.94
C GLU A 517 -26.10 8.81 -12.63
N TYR A 518 -25.29 7.96 -13.29
CA TYR A 518 -25.82 6.86 -14.12
C TYR A 518 -25.64 5.48 -13.52
N PHE A 519 -24.67 5.27 -12.65
CA PHE A 519 -24.25 3.95 -12.16
C PHE A 519 -24.22 3.83 -10.64
N ALA A 520 -24.92 4.72 -9.90
CA ALA A 520 -24.93 4.74 -8.45
C ALA A 520 -25.29 3.40 -7.79
N SER A 521 -26.13 2.58 -8.45
CA SER A 521 -26.56 1.28 -7.92
C SER A 521 -25.49 0.19 -7.96
N ILE A 522 -24.44 0.35 -8.81
CA ILE A 522 -23.36 -0.65 -8.99
C ILE A 522 -21.95 -0.09 -8.71
N ILE A 523 -21.77 1.23 -8.77
CA ILE A 523 -20.51 1.90 -8.44
C ILE A 523 -20.65 2.59 -7.07
N ASN A 524 -20.76 1.80 -6.04
CA ASN A 524 -20.83 2.25 -4.65
C ASN A 524 -20.15 1.23 -3.73
N VAL A 525 -19.89 1.66 -2.50
CA VAL A 525 -19.22 0.87 -1.45
C VAL A 525 -19.96 -0.45 -1.20
N LYS A 526 -21.26 -0.35 -0.86
CA LYS A 526 -22.07 -1.51 -0.49
C LYS A 526 -22.14 -2.59 -1.57
N TYR A 527 -22.43 -2.20 -2.81
CA TYR A 527 -22.50 -3.15 -3.92
C TYR A 527 -21.14 -3.78 -4.22
N THR A 528 -20.06 -2.98 -4.13
CA THR A 528 -18.70 -3.49 -4.36
C THR A 528 -18.30 -4.50 -3.29
N ALA A 529 -18.58 -4.22 -2.00
CA ALA A 529 -18.34 -5.16 -0.91
C ALA A 529 -19.17 -6.45 -1.08
N GLN A 530 -20.46 -6.35 -1.40
CA GLN A 530 -21.31 -7.51 -1.67
C GLN A 530 -20.79 -8.36 -2.84
N MET A 531 -20.28 -7.73 -3.89
CA MET A 531 -19.69 -8.46 -5.01
C MET A 531 -18.38 -9.16 -4.63
N GLU A 532 -17.54 -8.55 -3.76
CA GLU A 532 -16.36 -9.24 -3.22
C GLU A 532 -16.76 -10.46 -2.38
N THR A 533 -17.81 -10.33 -1.54
CA THR A 533 -18.37 -11.47 -0.80
C THR A 533 -18.90 -12.56 -1.73
N LYS A 534 -19.61 -12.20 -2.82
CA LYS A 534 -20.08 -13.19 -3.80
C LYS A 534 -18.93 -13.94 -4.49
N LEU A 535 -17.82 -13.26 -4.75
CA LEU A 535 -16.62 -13.90 -5.29
C LEU A 535 -15.95 -14.84 -4.28
N ASP A 536 -16.03 -14.52 -2.97
CA ASP A 536 -15.56 -15.42 -1.92
C ASP A 536 -16.52 -16.62 -1.78
N GLU A 537 -17.84 -16.44 -1.80
CA GLU A 537 -18.84 -17.52 -1.82
C GLU A 537 -18.64 -18.48 -3.02
N ILE A 538 -18.23 -17.97 -4.20
CA ILE A 538 -17.86 -18.83 -5.34
C ILE A 538 -16.59 -19.64 -5.02
N ALA A 539 -15.60 -19.01 -4.40
CA ALA A 539 -14.35 -19.68 -4.03
C ALA A 539 -14.57 -20.78 -2.97
N ASP A 540 -15.60 -20.66 -2.17
CA ASP A 540 -16.00 -21.64 -1.13
C ASP A 540 -17.00 -22.68 -1.65
N GLY A 541 -17.38 -22.62 -2.95
CA GLY A 541 -18.35 -23.53 -3.58
C GLY A 541 -19.81 -23.26 -3.20
N GLU A 542 -20.11 -22.16 -2.51
CA GLU A 542 -21.46 -21.80 -2.03
C GLU A 542 -22.30 -21.03 -3.06
N ALA A 543 -21.67 -20.44 -4.09
CA ALA A 543 -22.34 -19.70 -5.15
C ALA A 543 -21.84 -20.12 -6.54
N ARG A 544 -22.69 -19.93 -7.57
CA ARG A 544 -22.33 -20.24 -8.95
C ARG A 544 -21.93 -18.99 -9.73
N GLU A 545 -20.91 -19.11 -10.55
CA GLU A 545 -20.41 -18.06 -11.43
C GLU A 545 -21.51 -17.49 -12.34
N LEU A 546 -22.23 -18.36 -13.06
CA LEU A 546 -23.25 -17.95 -14.03
C LEU A 546 -24.36 -17.12 -13.40
N ASP A 547 -24.82 -17.50 -12.21
CA ASP A 547 -25.88 -16.77 -11.50
C ASP A 547 -25.40 -15.37 -11.11
N THR A 548 -24.16 -15.25 -10.64
CA THR A 548 -23.53 -13.98 -10.25
C THR A 548 -23.36 -13.06 -11.47
N LEU A 549 -22.86 -13.58 -12.59
CA LEU A 549 -22.66 -12.83 -13.83
C LEU A 549 -23.99 -12.38 -14.45
N THR A 550 -25.00 -13.27 -14.45
CA THR A 550 -26.34 -12.98 -14.96
C THR A 550 -27.02 -11.87 -14.14
N ALA A 551 -27.01 -11.99 -12.81
CA ALA A 551 -27.59 -10.99 -11.92
C ALA A 551 -26.88 -9.62 -12.04
N PHE A 552 -25.57 -9.62 -12.28
CA PHE A 552 -24.82 -8.41 -12.58
C PHE A 552 -25.25 -7.79 -13.92
N TRP A 553 -25.28 -8.59 -15.00
CA TRP A 553 -25.56 -8.08 -16.35
C TRP A 553 -26.97 -7.49 -16.47
N GLN A 554 -27.98 -8.15 -15.91
CA GLN A 554 -29.35 -7.67 -15.86
C GLN A 554 -29.49 -6.29 -15.22
N LYS A 555 -28.63 -5.94 -14.27
CA LYS A 555 -28.57 -4.62 -13.65
C LYS A 555 -27.74 -3.61 -14.45
N PHE A 556 -26.63 -4.08 -15.05
CA PHE A 556 -25.64 -3.22 -15.68
C PHE A 556 -26.06 -2.74 -17.07
N GLU A 557 -26.63 -3.61 -17.91
CA GLU A 557 -26.99 -3.31 -19.29
C GLU A 557 -27.98 -2.14 -19.41
N PRO A 558 -29.11 -2.09 -18.68
CA PRO A 558 -30.04 -0.97 -18.74
C PRO A 558 -29.41 0.36 -18.32
N LEU A 559 -28.53 0.34 -17.32
CA LEU A 559 -27.81 1.53 -16.86
C LEU A 559 -26.83 2.03 -17.94
N LEU A 560 -26.19 1.11 -18.63
CA LEU A 560 -25.26 1.44 -19.70
C LEU A 560 -25.99 2.11 -20.87
N ASP A 561 -27.15 1.59 -21.28
CA ASP A 561 -27.96 2.13 -22.36
C ASP A 561 -28.50 3.53 -22.00
N ALA A 562 -29.06 3.68 -20.79
CA ALA A 562 -29.49 4.98 -20.29
C ALA A 562 -28.34 6.01 -20.27
N ALA A 563 -27.12 5.58 -19.92
CA ALA A 563 -25.96 6.45 -19.92
C ALA A 563 -25.45 6.80 -21.34
N TYR A 564 -25.58 5.89 -22.30
CA TYR A 564 -25.27 6.21 -23.71
C TYR A 564 -26.23 7.25 -24.28
N GLU A 565 -27.52 7.20 -23.93
CA GLU A 565 -28.54 8.16 -24.36
C GLU A 565 -28.42 9.48 -23.60
N GLY A 566 -28.47 9.44 -22.26
CA GLY A 566 -28.64 10.63 -21.42
C GLY A 566 -27.36 11.42 -21.14
N MET A 567 -26.19 10.75 -21.11
CA MET A 567 -24.94 11.44 -20.76
C MET A 567 -24.49 12.39 -21.86
N GLU A 568 -24.41 13.65 -21.54
CA GLU A 568 -23.93 14.69 -22.48
C GLU A 568 -22.47 14.51 -22.86
N LYS A 569 -22.16 14.81 -24.12
CA LYS A 569 -20.77 14.77 -24.60
C LYS A 569 -20.09 16.09 -24.31
N ILE A 570 -19.11 16.08 -23.43
CA ILE A 570 -18.30 17.25 -23.15
C ILE A 570 -17.41 17.55 -24.35
N GLN A 571 -17.57 18.78 -24.86
CA GLN A 571 -16.72 19.27 -25.94
C GLN A 571 -15.36 19.67 -25.36
N PRO A 572 -14.24 19.33 -26.04
CA PRO A 572 -12.94 19.81 -25.63
C PRO A 572 -12.89 21.33 -25.59
N GLU A 573 -12.23 21.87 -24.57
CA GLU A 573 -12.02 23.32 -24.41
C GLU A 573 -11.33 23.88 -25.64
N LYS A 574 -11.93 24.94 -26.25
CA LYS A 574 -11.38 25.62 -27.41
C LYS A 574 -10.21 26.51 -26.99
N THR A 575 -9.15 26.54 -27.77
CA THR A 575 -7.99 27.44 -27.54
C THR A 575 -8.26 28.88 -28.01
N GLY A 576 -9.34 29.13 -28.79
CA GLY A 576 -9.60 30.39 -29.50
C GLY A 576 -8.86 30.50 -30.85
N GLU A 577 -7.92 29.59 -31.13
CA GLU A 577 -7.15 29.58 -32.36
C GLU A 577 -7.78 28.69 -33.45
N LYS A 578 -7.55 29.03 -34.70
CA LYS A 578 -7.97 28.21 -35.86
C LYS A 578 -6.84 27.28 -36.31
N CYS A 579 -7.21 26.09 -36.78
CA CYS A 579 -6.28 25.12 -37.31
C CYS A 579 -5.62 25.63 -38.61
N PRO A 580 -4.29 25.68 -38.68
CA PRO A 580 -3.59 26.19 -39.88
C PRO A 580 -3.76 25.26 -41.10
N VAL A 581 -4.24 24.02 -40.91
CA VAL A 581 -4.38 23.03 -42.00
C VAL A 581 -5.79 23.03 -42.57
N CYS A 582 -6.84 23.19 -41.76
CA CYS A 582 -8.22 23.05 -42.25
C CYS A 582 -9.16 24.14 -41.75
N GLY A 583 -8.68 25.18 -41.06
CA GLY A 583 -9.49 26.27 -40.53
C GLY A 583 -10.45 25.94 -39.40
N GLY A 584 -10.55 24.66 -38.97
CA GLY A 584 -11.35 24.23 -37.82
C GLY A 584 -10.82 24.78 -36.50
N ASP A 585 -11.58 24.69 -35.42
CA ASP A 585 -11.12 25.14 -34.10
C ASP A 585 -9.99 24.25 -33.57
N LEU A 586 -9.02 24.87 -32.90
CA LEU A 586 -8.04 24.14 -32.09
C LEU A 586 -8.59 23.94 -30.69
N VAL A 587 -8.41 22.74 -30.16
CA VAL A 587 -8.93 22.30 -28.85
C VAL A 587 -7.86 21.64 -28.00
N TYR A 588 -7.98 21.82 -26.71
CA TYR A 588 -7.12 21.10 -25.74
C TYR A 588 -7.53 19.63 -25.64
N ARG A 589 -6.58 18.73 -25.77
CA ARG A 589 -6.77 17.29 -25.51
C ARG A 589 -5.69 16.75 -24.56
N VAL A 590 -5.99 15.68 -23.87
CA VAL A 590 -5.04 14.98 -22.99
C VAL A 590 -4.54 13.71 -23.68
N GLY A 591 -3.25 13.61 -23.93
CA GLY A 591 -2.60 12.45 -24.52
C GLY A 591 -1.69 11.70 -23.54
N ARG A 592 -0.98 10.70 -24.07
CA ARG A 592 -0.01 9.91 -23.27
C ARG A 592 1.09 10.77 -22.62
N TYR A 593 1.42 11.88 -23.24
CA TYR A 593 2.51 12.78 -22.81
C TYR A 593 2.03 14.09 -22.17
N GLY A 594 0.74 14.19 -21.81
CA GLY A 594 0.13 15.37 -21.19
C GLY A 594 -0.88 16.08 -22.07
N LYS A 595 -1.29 17.30 -21.66
CA LYS A 595 -2.16 18.17 -22.46
C LYS A 595 -1.44 18.57 -23.76
N PHE A 596 -2.17 18.56 -24.88
CA PHE A 596 -1.71 19.03 -26.18
C PHE A 596 -2.88 19.70 -26.93
N ILE A 597 -2.58 20.50 -27.94
CA ILE A 597 -3.55 21.15 -28.80
C ILE A 597 -3.75 20.28 -30.03
N SER A 598 -4.99 20.06 -30.45
CA SER A 598 -5.33 19.34 -31.66
C SER A 598 -6.49 20.02 -32.41
N CYS A 599 -6.64 19.73 -33.71
CA CYS A 599 -7.78 20.16 -34.45
C CYS A 599 -9.07 19.48 -33.98
N SER A 600 -10.17 20.24 -33.88
CA SER A 600 -11.51 19.72 -33.58
C SER A 600 -12.01 18.72 -34.62
N ASN A 601 -11.59 18.87 -35.88
CA ASN A 601 -11.98 18.00 -37.00
C ASN A 601 -11.22 16.66 -37.07
N PHE A 602 -10.55 16.23 -35.95
CA PHE A 602 -9.97 14.89 -35.92
C PHE A 602 -11.09 13.82 -35.98
N PRO A 603 -10.95 12.76 -36.78
CA PRO A 603 -9.73 12.24 -37.42
C PRO A 603 -9.45 12.77 -38.84
N THR A 604 -10.34 13.54 -39.42
CA THR A 604 -10.20 14.09 -40.80
C THR A 604 -8.98 15.03 -40.90
N CYS A 605 -8.82 15.92 -39.93
CA CYS A 605 -7.62 16.73 -39.78
C CYS A 605 -6.80 16.25 -38.59
N ARG A 606 -5.54 15.86 -38.83
CA ARG A 606 -4.65 15.29 -37.79
C ARG A 606 -3.65 16.31 -37.26
N TYR A 607 -3.89 17.59 -37.40
CA TYR A 607 -3.01 18.62 -36.85
C TYR A 607 -2.96 18.54 -35.33
N THR A 608 -1.74 18.53 -34.80
CA THR A 608 -1.48 18.56 -33.36
C THR A 608 -0.30 19.46 -33.05
N ARG A 609 -0.37 20.18 -31.93
CA ARG A 609 0.72 21.03 -31.39
C ARG A 609 0.86 20.76 -29.90
N GLN A 610 2.09 20.66 -29.42
CA GLN A 610 2.32 20.60 -27.96
C GLN A 610 2.09 21.97 -27.35
N ILE A 611 1.55 22.00 -26.12
CA ILE A 611 1.44 23.24 -25.35
C ILE A 611 2.85 23.60 -24.92
N GLU A 612 3.30 24.80 -25.22
CA GLU A 612 4.53 25.35 -24.67
C GLU A 612 4.33 25.50 -23.16
N THR A 613 4.79 24.54 -22.39
CA THR A 613 4.95 24.72 -20.95
C THR A 613 6.27 25.43 -20.72
N ASP A 614 6.37 26.25 -19.67
CA ASP A 614 7.61 26.90 -19.17
C ASP A 614 8.68 25.87 -18.70
N LYS A 615 8.83 24.78 -19.46
CA LYS A 615 9.98 23.92 -19.30
C LYS A 615 11.18 24.70 -19.84
N GLU A 616 12.16 24.92 -18.98
CA GLU A 616 13.46 25.46 -19.33
C GLU A 616 13.85 24.94 -20.71
N LYS A 617 13.94 25.84 -21.70
CA LYS A 617 14.42 25.47 -23.06
C LYS A 617 15.80 24.83 -22.87
N PRO A 618 16.09 23.75 -23.57
CA PRO A 618 17.40 23.12 -23.45
C PRO A 618 18.50 24.15 -23.70
N GLU A 619 19.32 24.43 -22.71
CA GLU A 619 20.41 25.42 -22.83
C GLU A 619 21.54 24.86 -23.71
N PRO A 620 21.90 25.52 -24.81
CA PRO A 620 23.09 25.12 -25.60
C PRO A 620 24.35 25.25 -24.74
N ILE A 621 25.23 24.27 -24.74
CA ILE A 621 26.48 24.30 -23.97
C ILE A 621 27.69 24.70 -24.81
N GLY A 622 27.47 25.15 -26.05
CA GLY A 622 28.53 25.60 -26.93
C GLY A 622 29.42 24.51 -27.54
N ARG A 623 29.07 23.22 -27.33
CA ARG A 623 29.79 22.08 -27.89
C ARG A 623 28.95 21.33 -28.93
N THR A 624 29.61 20.72 -29.90
CA THR A 624 28.97 19.87 -30.92
C THR A 624 28.96 18.40 -30.51
N CYS A 625 27.94 17.68 -30.93
CA CYS A 625 27.79 16.26 -30.69
C CYS A 625 28.83 15.45 -31.50
N PRO A 626 29.66 14.60 -30.88
CA PRO A 626 30.64 13.79 -31.58
C PRO A 626 30.03 12.77 -32.54
N ASP A 627 28.79 12.32 -32.30
CA ASP A 627 28.16 11.29 -33.14
C ASP A 627 27.45 11.86 -34.38
N CYS A 628 26.96 13.12 -34.36
CA CYS A 628 26.21 13.66 -35.48
C CYS A 628 26.45 15.14 -35.80
N GLY A 629 27.42 15.81 -35.16
CA GLY A 629 27.71 17.23 -35.37
C GLY A 629 26.68 18.23 -34.89
N GLY A 630 25.51 17.77 -34.34
CA GLY A 630 24.46 18.65 -33.81
C GLY A 630 24.90 19.31 -32.50
N GLN A 631 24.21 20.37 -32.08
CA GLN A 631 24.52 21.03 -30.81
C GLN A 631 24.25 20.12 -29.60
N LEU A 632 25.11 20.18 -28.60
CA LEU A 632 24.84 19.59 -27.29
C LEU A 632 24.12 20.59 -26.40
N VAL A 633 23.07 20.09 -25.70
CA VAL A 633 22.20 20.90 -24.89
C VAL A 633 22.04 20.26 -23.50
N LYS A 634 21.99 21.10 -22.49
CA LYS A 634 21.68 20.69 -21.11
C LYS A 634 20.20 20.39 -20.99
N ARG A 635 19.87 19.20 -20.50
CA ARG A 635 18.49 18.71 -20.32
C ARG A 635 18.30 18.19 -18.92
N LYS A 636 17.04 18.20 -18.45
CA LYS A 636 16.61 17.63 -17.19
C LYS A 636 15.89 16.29 -17.43
N ASN A 637 16.29 15.25 -16.72
CA ASN A 637 15.61 13.96 -16.82
C ASN A 637 14.30 13.96 -16.02
N ARG A 638 13.50 12.90 -16.14
CA ARG A 638 12.22 12.74 -15.43
C ARG A 638 12.33 12.74 -13.89
N TYR A 639 13.54 12.59 -13.35
CA TYR A 639 13.84 12.59 -11.93
C TYR A 639 14.39 13.92 -11.42
N GLY A 640 14.46 14.94 -12.30
CA GLY A 640 14.95 16.27 -11.94
C GLY A 640 16.47 16.47 -12.07
N SER A 641 17.25 15.42 -12.39
CA SER A 641 18.70 15.52 -12.58
C SER A 641 19.06 16.03 -13.98
N TYR A 642 20.10 16.86 -14.08
CA TYR A 642 20.59 17.39 -15.35
C TYR A 642 21.54 16.41 -16.02
N PHE A 643 21.53 16.40 -17.36
CA PHE A 643 22.44 15.70 -18.23
C PHE A 643 22.63 16.48 -19.54
N ILE A 644 23.67 16.17 -20.25
CA ILE A 644 23.95 16.76 -21.56
C ILE A 644 23.51 15.77 -22.64
N GLY A 645 22.72 16.23 -23.60
CA GLY A 645 22.24 15.38 -24.70
C GLY A 645 22.25 16.11 -26.01
N CYS A 646 22.26 15.36 -27.11
CA CYS A 646 22.21 15.93 -28.45
C CYS A 646 20.88 16.62 -28.75
N ALA A 647 20.92 17.79 -29.37
CA ALA A 647 19.72 18.53 -29.79
C ALA A 647 18.93 17.77 -30.86
N ASN A 648 19.58 16.93 -31.65
CA ASN A 648 18.96 16.13 -32.72
C ASN A 648 18.24 14.87 -32.21
N TYR A 649 18.07 14.71 -30.89
CA TYR A 649 17.22 13.62 -30.35
C TYR A 649 15.78 13.74 -30.86
N PRO A 650 15.12 12.64 -31.31
CA PRO A 650 15.52 11.22 -31.19
C PRO A 650 16.38 10.65 -32.31
N LYS A 651 16.80 11.42 -33.31
CA LYS A 651 17.63 10.92 -34.39
C LYS A 651 19.06 10.58 -33.93
N CYS A 652 19.57 11.31 -32.95
CA CYS A 652 20.84 11.06 -32.29
C CYS A 652 20.64 10.82 -30.81
N HIS A 653 21.15 9.71 -30.27
CA HIS A 653 21.00 9.32 -28.88
C HIS A 653 22.19 9.65 -27.97
N TYR A 654 23.13 10.46 -28.45
CA TYR A 654 24.32 10.84 -27.69
C TYR A 654 23.93 11.53 -26.36
N MET A 655 24.52 11.05 -25.25
CA MET A 655 24.33 11.58 -23.89
C MET A 655 25.63 11.58 -23.10
N GLU A 656 25.83 12.62 -22.28
CA GLU A 656 26.90 12.74 -21.28
C GLU A 656 26.31 13.03 -19.90
N ASN A 657 27.03 12.67 -18.83
CA ASN A 657 26.76 13.21 -17.50
C ASN A 657 27.25 14.68 -17.41
N MET A 658 26.99 15.35 -16.27
CA MET A 658 27.42 16.75 -16.09
C MET A 658 28.92 16.93 -15.97
N GLN A 659 29.69 15.84 -15.85
CA GLN A 659 31.17 15.80 -15.87
C GLN A 659 31.75 15.63 -17.26
N GLY A 660 30.89 15.46 -18.29
CA GLY A 660 31.34 15.27 -19.69
C GLY A 660 31.66 13.81 -20.05
N GLU A 661 31.34 12.86 -19.19
CA GLU A 661 31.55 11.45 -19.48
C GLU A 661 30.35 10.87 -20.25
N ARG A 662 30.62 10.13 -21.34
CA ARG A 662 29.58 9.52 -22.17
C ARG A 662 28.76 8.48 -21.42
N VAL A 663 27.43 8.61 -21.47
CA VAL A 663 26.45 7.69 -20.88
C VAL A 663 25.82 6.85 -22.00
N TYR A 664 26.16 5.56 -22.05
CA TYR A 664 25.59 4.63 -23.01
C TYR A 664 24.21 4.13 -22.60
N SER A 665 23.28 4.07 -23.54
CA SER A 665 21.97 3.46 -23.34
C SER A 665 22.08 1.94 -23.09
N LYS A 666 21.00 1.33 -22.58
CA LYS A 666 20.96 -0.13 -22.39
C LYS A 666 21.15 -0.90 -23.71
N ALA A 667 20.68 -0.36 -24.83
CA ALA A 667 20.82 -0.96 -26.16
C ALA A 667 22.25 -0.89 -26.64
N GLU A 668 22.93 0.27 -26.47
CA GLU A 668 24.35 0.43 -26.83
C GLU A 668 25.26 -0.47 -25.97
N LYS A 669 24.99 -0.57 -24.67
CA LYS A 669 25.72 -1.49 -23.77
C LYS A 669 25.50 -2.97 -24.14
N ALA A 670 24.35 -3.33 -24.67
CA ALA A 670 24.09 -4.68 -25.17
C ALA A 670 24.77 -4.95 -26.49
N ALA A 671 24.84 -3.97 -27.40
CA ALA A 671 25.56 -4.07 -28.68
C ALA A 671 27.07 -4.19 -28.46
N MET A 672 27.63 -3.43 -27.51
CA MET A 672 29.08 -3.54 -27.16
C MET A 672 29.45 -4.90 -26.56
N LYS A 673 28.53 -5.57 -25.85
CA LYS A 673 28.77 -6.93 -25.35
C LYS A 673 28.66 -8.03 -26.40
N GLN A 674 28.09 -7.76 -27.58
CA GLN A 674 28.00 -8.71 -28.70
C GLN A 674 29.14 -8.54 -29.73
N GLY A 675 29.92 -7.47 -29.63
CA GLY A 675 31.04 -7.18 -30.52
C GLY A 675 32.39 -7.76 -30.11
N ASP A 676 32.53 -8.24 -28.85
CA ASP A 676 33.81 -8.79 -28.33
C ASP A 676 33.92 -10.33 -28.44
N GLY A 677 33.45 -10.88 -29.54
CA GLY A 677 33.53 -12.31 -29.78
C GLY A 677 34.17 -12.65 -31.11
N LYS A 678 35.46 -12.30 -31.33
CA LYS A 678 36.40 -12.95 -32.25
C LYS A 678 37.74 -12.19 -32.23
N GLU A 679 38.71 -12.77 -31.54
CA GLU A 679 40.09 -12.97 -31.94
C GLU A 679 40.86 -13.66 -30.81
N GLU A 680 41.27 -14.88 -31.07
CA GLU A 680 42.30 -15.60 -30.31
C GLU A 680 43.66 -14.95 -30.60
N ASP A 681 44.52 -14.75 -29.64
CA ASP A 681 45.72 -15.52 -29.35
C ASP A 681 46.69 -14.76 -28.42
N SER A 682 47.19 -15.55 -27.47
CA SER A 682 48.47 -15.49 -26.79
C SER A 682 49.09 -14.15 -26.35
N THR A 683 49.18 -13.98 -25.10
CA THR A 683 50.38 -13.87 -24.23
C THR A 683 50.04 -13.24 -22.88
N LYS A 684 50.17 -14.01 -21.84
CA LYS A 684 50.28 -13.49 -20.46
C LYS A 684 51.60 -12.73 -20.30
N PRO A 685 51.59 -11.61 -19.54
CA PRO A 685 52.34 -11.68 -18.30
C PRO A 685 51.69 -10.99 -17.07
N ALA A 686 51.90 -11.68 -15.98
CA ALA A 686 52.17 -11.25 -14.60
C ALA A 686 51.37 -10.09 -13.95
N LYS A 687 50.66 -10.48 -12.90
CA LYS A 687 50.15 -9.68 -11.82
C LYS A 687 51.16 -8.67 -11.27
N LYS A 688 50.74 -7.40 -11.16
CA LYS A 688 51.32 -6.45 -10.19
C LYS A 688 50.21 -5.99 -9.24
N THR A 689 50.34 -6.46 -8.03
CA THR A 689 49.64 -6.04 -6.83
C THR A 689 50.03 -4.60 -6.51
N THR A 690 49.07 -3.68 -6.51
CA THR A 690 49.29 -2.34 -5.96
C THR A 690 48.51 -2.19 -4.66
N VAL A 691 49.30 -2.21 -3.60
CA VAL A 691 48.90 -1.89 -2.24
C VAL A 691 48.50 -0.42 -2.16
N ARG A 692 47.26 -0.10 -1.82
CA ARG A 692 46.83 1.26 -1.55
C ARG A 692 46.97 1.56 -0.05
N LYS A 693 47.98 2.35 0.27
CA LYS A 693 48.29 2.88 1.59
C LYS A 693 47.14 3.77 2.08
N THR A 694 46.62 3.46 3.25
CA THR A 694 45.82 4.33 4.10
C THR A 694 46.71 5.41 4.70
N SER A 695 46.45 6.67 4.41
CA SER A 695 47.01 7.78 5.18
C SER A 695 45.97 8.34 6.12
N ARG A 696 46.14 8.06 7.39
CA ARG A 696 45.54 8.78 8.53
C ARG A 696 46.07 10.21 8.54
N LYS A 697 45.19 11.19 8.48
CA LYS A 697 45.52 12.55 8.96
C LYS A 697 44.64 12.86 10.15
N THR A 698 45.28 12.87 11.30
CA THR A 698 44.87 13.54 12.53
C THR A 698 45.02 15.03 12.36
N THR A 699 43.98 15.80 12.64
CA THR A 699 44.16 17.21 13.00
C THR A 699 43.23 17.61 14.12
N ALA A 700 43.82 18.36 14.98
CA ALA A 700 43.49 18.76 16.34
C ALA A 700 42.22 19.58 16.51
N LYS A 701 41.70 19.46 17.73
CA LYS A 701 40.75 20.33 18.43
C LYS A 701 41.03 21.81 18.25
N LYS A 702 39.98 22.60 17.93
CA LYS A 702 39.82 23.95 18.43
C LYS A 702 38.40 24.14 18.96
N THR A 703 38.33 24.39 20.23
CA THR A 703 37.20 24.86 21.04
C THR A 703 36.81 26.27 20.64
N SER A 704 35.53 26.52 20.40
CA SER A 704 34.97 27.85 20.63
C SER A 704 33.49 27.78 20.98
N ALA A 705 33.12 28.64 21.90
CA ALA A 705 31.97 28.65 22.77
C ALA A 705 30.61 28.89 22.13
N LYS A 706 29.63 28.25 22.78
CA LYS A 706 28.24 28.65 23.04
C LYS A 706 27.67 29.88 22.36
N LYS A 707 26.57 29.70 21.61
CA LYS A 707 25.37 30.55 21.73
C LYS A 707 24.12 29.65 21.68
N THR A 708 23.45 29.61 22.81
CA THR A 708 22.18 28.95 23.08
C THR A 708 21.06 29.71 22.39
N ALA A 709 20.40 29.09 21.41
CA ALA A 709 19.11 29.59 20.93
C ALA A 709 18.02 28.62 21.43
N VAL A 710 17.24 29.14 22.36
CA VAL A 710 16.05 28.46 22.90
C VAL A 710 15.00 28.34 21.79
N ARG A 711 14.76 27.15 21.37
CA ARG A 711 13.64 26.82 20.48
C ARG A 711 12.43 26.42 21.33
N LYS A 712 11.43 27.27 21.41
CA LYS A 712 10.10 26.94 21.95
C LYS A 712 9.46 25.89 21.05
N THR A 713 9.32 24.68 21.54
CA THR A 713 8.48 23.63 20.95
C THR A 713 7.07 23.78 21.48
N ALA A 714 6.15 24.22 20.63
CA ALA A 714 4.73 24.14 20.92
C ALA A 714 4.27 22.68 20.86
N ALA A 715 3.88 22.12 22.00
CA ALA A 715 3.30 20.77 22.08
C ALA A 715 1.88 20.79 21.49
N ARG A 716 1.67 20.08 20.40
CA ARG A 716 0.36 19.82 19.81
C ARG A 716 -0.32 18.72 20.62
N LYS A 717 -1.37 19.04 21.35
CA LYS A 717 -2.26 18.06 21.99
C LYS A 717 -3.14 17.42 20.92
N THR A 718 -3.03 16.12 20.74
CA THR A 718 -4.01 15.29 20.03
C THR A 718 -5.10 14.89 21.00
N ALA A 719 -6.33 15.35 20.76
CA ALA A 719 -7.50 14.89 21.50
C ALA A 719 -7.88 13.47 21.08
N ALA A 720 -7.81 12.52 22.00
CA ALA A 720 -8.31 11.17 21.81
C ALA A 720 -9.86 11.18 21.82
N ARG A 721 -10.46 10.81 20.71
CA ARG A 721 -11.90 10.55 20.61
C ARG A 721 -12.23 9.24 21.32
N LYS A 722 -13.00 9.30 22.39
CA LYS A 722 -13.68 8.15 22.98
C LYS A 722 -14.79 7.66 22.05
N ILE A 723 -14.66 6.44 21.57
CA ILE A 723 -15.78 5.70 20.96
C ILE A 723 -16.61 5.14 22.09
N THR A 724 -17.84 5.65 22.25
CA THR A 724 -18.83 5.07 23.15
C THR A 724 -19.41 3.81 22.52
N ALA A 725 -19.09 2.65 23.08
CA ALA A 725 -19.74 1.40 22.74
C ALA A 725 -21.20 1.44 23.25
N ARG A 726 -22.13 1.36 22.32
CA ARG A 726 -23.55 1.13 22.62
C ARG A 726 -23.72 -0.32 23.09
N LYS A 727 -24.01 -0.52 24.37
CA LYS A 727 -24.53 -1.79 24.91
C LYS A 727 -25.94 -2.00 24.37
N THR A 728 -26.12 -3.00 23.52
CA THR A 728 -27.43 -3.58 23.25
C THR A 728 -27.74 -4.58 24.35
N SER A 729 -28.74 -4.26 25.18
CA SER A 729 -29.31 -5.19 26.13
C SER A 729 -30.15 -6.23 25.37
N SER A 730 -29.80 -7.49 25.50
CA SER A 730 -30.61 -8.62 25.07
C SER A 730 -31.76 -8.80 26.08
N ARG A 731 -32.97 -8.56 25.64
CA ARG A 731 -34.19 -8.86 26.37
C ARG A 731 -34.68 -10.25 25.94
N THR A 732 -34.44 -11.24 26.78
CA THR A 732 -35.06 -12.55 26.68
C THR A 732 -36.59 -12.43 26.82
N LYS A 733 -37.31 -12.81 25.77
CA LYS A 733 -38.75 -13.10 25.88
C LYS A 733 -38.94 -14.60 26.07
N LYS A 734 -39.57 -14.94 27.21
CA LYS A 734 -40.17 -16.24 27.45
C LYS A 734 -41.34 -16.46 26.48
N THR A 735 -41.35 -17.62 25.89
CA THR A 735 -42.50 -18.20 25.18
C THR A 735 -43.50 -18.71 26.20
N GLY A 736 -44.74 -18.29 26.07
CA GLY A 736 -45.92 -18.94 26.66
C GLY A 736 -46.71 -19.54 25.49
N GLU A 737 -47.14 -20.75 25.70
CA GLU A 737 -47.96 -21.60 24.83
C GLU A 737 -49.40 -21.06 24.70
N GLU A 738 -50.09 -21.63 23.71
CA GLU A 738 -51.50 -21.82 23.44
C GLU A 738 -52.22 -20.90 22.44
N ALA A 739 -52.57 -21.47 21.40
CA ALA A 739 -53.79 -21.85 20.66
C ALA A 739 -53.56 -21.81 19.14
#